data_557356d997086fc3ab436961276a43a9
#
_entry.id   557356d997086fc3ab436961276a43a9
#
_cell.length_a   1.000
_cell.length_b   1.000
_cell.length_c   1.000
_cell.angle_alpha   90.00
_cell.angle_beta   90.00
_cell.angle_gamma   90.00
#
_symmetry.space_group_name_H-M   'P 1'
#
loop_
_entity.id
_entity.type
_entity.pdbx_description
1 polymer ?
#
loop_
_entity_poly.entity_id
_entity_poly.type
_entity_poly.pdbx_seq_one_letter_code
_entity_poly.pdbx_strand_id
1 'polypeptide(L)'
;VPLPKIRNLLACCAVYALAGGSAYAQDASEEFTVGDIRVEGLQRISEGTVYNYLPVNIGDRLDSQRIREALRALYRTGFFQDVELRRDSNTLVVVVRERPSIESFEIKGNKDIKTEDLQKSLRNVGLASGKTFDRSVLEEVTQFLTDQYYSRGKYAVRIDTKVEEVPGNKVRIAIDVAEGKRARIRQINIVGNTRFDDEELREEFELNTPNWLSWYRQDDRYARESLQGDLEKLRSYYMDRGYANFQIQSAQVAIAPEKDDIFITVNIAEGEIFKVSEVKLAGNMVVPEAQLKRLLLVRPGQTFNNKLVSQTQELLSYRLGEDGYAFAKIDPVPTANNDTREVALTFFVEPGNRVYVRHVNFLGTSSIDDEVLRREMRQLEGGWLSNSAVERSKERIQRLPYIEKVDYETTPVPGSPDLVDVDYTIKEGLPGQFGGGIGYSESQSFILNGSFVHSNFMGTGERVAAELSIGKYSDVYSISHTDPYRTVDGVSRTISLTYRDITQFVSASSEFSTETMTAALDYGYPLTEYQAVRFGLSAQKAELLTQPGGSARQAVEWVQNNGEPFEVVQPGAFGPVTFFGTEYTTFELGVGWSYDTRNRALFADRGTRHQVNLAWSFPGSDVEYWLLTYNYLQFVPIYGPFTLALLGELAYGE
;
A
#
# COMPACT_ATOMS: atom_id res chain seq x y z
N VAL A 1 -27.52 -53.29 -4.12
CA VAL A 1 -27.34 -54.76 -4.04
C VAL A 1 -26.50 -55.05 -2.80
N PRO A 2 -26.97 -55.99 -1.95
CA PRO A 2 -26.60 -56.02 -0.52
C PRO A 2 -25.37 -56.88 -0.23
N LEU A 3 -24.75 -56.56 0.92
CA LEU A 3 -23.74 -57.33 1.62
C LEU A 3 -24.21 -58.76 2.01
N PRO A 4 -23.36 -59.78 1.99
CA PRO A 4 -23.62 -61.01 2.76
C PRO A 4 -22.88 -60.99 4.10
N LYS A 5 -23.67 -61.29 5.14
CA LYS A 5 -23.26 -61.75 6.45
C LYS A 5 -22.52 -63.09 6.34
N ILE A 6 -21.36 -63.23 7.00
CA ILE A 6 -20.83 -64.54 7.37
C ILE A 6 -20.70 -64.57 8.90
N ARG A 7 -21.55 -65.39 9.47
CA ARG A 7 -21.59 -65.82 10.87
C ARG A 7 -21.24 -67.32 10.90
N ASN A 8 -20.41 -67.72 11.88
CA ASN A 8 -20.02 -69.05 12.26
C ASN A 8 -18.72 -69.60 11.65
N LEU A 9 -17.70 -69.60 12.53
CA LEU A 9 -16.82 -70.74 12.74
C LEU A 9 -16.14 -70.57 14.12
N LEU A 10 -16.93 -70.86 15.18
CA LEU A 10 -16.46 -71.32 16.48
C LEU A 10 -16.61 -72.85 16.46
N ALA A 11 -15.52 -73.52 16.52
CA ALA A 11 -15.36 -74.89 17.13
C ALA A 11 -14.21 -75.62 16.44
N CYS A 12 -13.18 -75.82 17.15
CA CYS A 12 -12.19 -76.89 17.15
C CYS A 12 -10.80 -76.35 17.46
N CYS A 13 -10.40 -76.41 18.67
CA CYS A 13 -9.14 -77.01 19.17
C CYS A 13 -8.93 -76.63 20.64
N ALA A 14 -9.77 -77.27 21.51
CA ALA A 14 -9.34 -77.61 22.86
C ALA A 14 -8.74 -79.00 22.76
N VAL A 15 -7.51 -79.12 23.09
CA VAL A 15 -6.70 -80.26 23.51
C VAL A 15 -5.27 -80.07 23.00
N TYR A 16 -4.46 -79.51 23.84
CA TYR A 16 -3.07 -79.89 24.16
C TYR A 16 -2.58 -78.90 25.24
N ALA A 17 -3.03 -79.12 26.46
CA ALA A 17 -2.34 -78.71 27.66
C ALA A 17 -1.53 -79.87 28.14
N LEU A 18 -0.26 -79.71 28.31
CA LEU A 18 0.67 -80.36 29.23
C LEU A 18 2.04 -80.60 28.54
N ALA A 19 2.99 -79.89 29.09
CA ALA A 19 4.43 -80.13 29.07
C ALA A 19 5.25 -79.05 28.35
N GLY A 20 5.90 -78.23 29.12
CA GLY A 20 6.97 -77.38 28.71
C GLY A 20 7.00 -76.02 29.44
N GLY A 21 7.21 -76.05 30.75
CA GLY A 21 7.59 -74.88 31.52
C GLY A 21 8.97 -74.40 31.08
N SER A 22 8.99 -73.45 30.12
CA SER A 22 10.16 -72.62 29.92
C SER A 22 9.89 -71.34 30.69
N ALA A 23 10.58 -71.20 31.81
CA ALA A 23 10.69 -69.94 32.54
C ALA A 23 11.23 -68.88 31.54
N TYR A 24 10.35 -67.99 31.08
CA TYR A 24 10.82 -66.69 30.63
C TYR A 24 11.37 -66.03 31.89
N ALA A 25 12.70 -66.01 31.99
CA ALA A 25 13.39 -65.12 32.87
C ALA A 25 12.89 -63.70 32.47
N GLN A 26 12.00 -63.15 33.28
CA GLN A 26 11.87 -61.69 33.35
C GLN A 26 13.28 -61.20 33.70
N ASP A 27 13.96 -60.62 32.70
CA ASP A 27 15.13 -59.78 32.95
C ASP A 27 14.62 -58.71 33.92
N ALA A 28 14.81 -58.93 35.18
CA ALA A 28 14.68 -57.94 36.22
C ALA A 28 15.69 -56.86 35.80
N SER A 29 15.20 -55.75 35.25
CA SER A 29 16.04 -54.59 35.00
C SER A 29 16.71 -54.25 36.33
N GLU A 30 17.98 -54.61 36.47
CA GLU A 30 18.77 -54.29 37.66
C GLU A 30 18.80 -52.78 37.79
N GLU A 31 18.00 -52.25 38.70
CA GLU A 31 18.13 -50.88 39.14
C GLU A 31 19.54 -50.66 39.65
N PHE A 32 20.23 -49.65 39.15
CA PHE A 32 21.54 -49.30 39.67
C PHE A 32 21.60 -47.80 40.01
N THR A 33 22.43 -47.46 40.99
CA THR A 33 22.65 -46.06 41.38
C THR A 33 23.83 -45.53 40.58
N VAL A 34 23.62 -44.40 39.91
CA VAL A 34 24.64 -43.75 39.09
C VAL A 34 25.71 -43.13 39.97
N GLY A 35 26.92 -43.69 39.93
CA GLY A 35 28.08 -43.16 40.67
C GLY A 35 28.86 -42.14 39.87
N ASP A 36 28.83 -42.27 38.55
CA ASP A 36 29.49 -41.35 37.63
C ASP A 36 28.79 -41.35 36.26
N ILE A 37 28.96 -40.28 35.47
CA ILE A 37 28.41 -40.20 34.11
C ILE A 37 29.54 -39.87 33.17
N ARG A 38 29.77 -40.70 32.15
CA ARG A 38 30.76 -40.51 31.11
C ARG A 38 30.05 -40.40 29.75
N VAL A 39 30.48 -39.45 28.94
CA VAL A 39 29.94 -39.29 27.57
C VAL A 39 31.02 -39.67 26.56
N GLU A 40 30.68 -40.57 25.64
CA GLU A 40 31.60 -41.03 24.58
C GLU A 40 31.02 -40.72 23.20
N GLY A 41 31.87 -40.47 22.20
CA GLY A 41 31.46 -40.27 20.81
C GLY A 41 31.20 -38.81 20.43
N LEU A 42 31.45 -37.86 21.34
CA LEU A 42 31.37 -36.42 21.05
C LEU A 42 32.49 -35.97 20.08
N GLN A 43 32.15 -35.11 19.16
CA GLN A 43 33.11 -34.53 18.22
C GLN A 43 33.07 -32.99 18.26
N ARG A 44 31.88 -32.41 18.34
CA ARG A 44 31.66 -30.96 18.27
C ARG A 44 30.88 -30.44 19.47
N ILE A 45 29.96 -31.24 19.98
CA ILE A 45 29.10 -30.89 21.11
C ILE A 45 29.90 -31.07 22.39
N SER A 46 29.78 -30.13 23.32
CA SER A 46 30.44 -30.24 24.62
C SER A 46 29.72 -31.26 25.54
N GLU A 47 30.45 -31.92 26.39
CA GLU A 47 29.87 -32.81 27.42
C GLU A 47 28.84 -32.07 28.29
N GLY A 48 29.13 -30.80 28.64
CA GLY A 48 28.19 -29.97 29.40
C GLY A 48 26.84 -29.78 28.72
N THR A 49 26.80 -29.78 27.39
CA THR A 49 25.54 -29.72 26.64
C THR A 49 24.74 -31.05 26.85
N VAL A 50 25.41 -32.18 26.80
CA VAL A 50 24.76 -33.48 27.05
C VAL A 50 24.20 -33.53 28.46
N TYR A 51 24.98 -33.12 29.46
CA TYR A 51 24.53 -33.08 30.85
C TYR A 51 23.32 -32.17 31.08
N ASN A 52 23.23 -31.04 30.41
CA ASN A 52 22.10 -30.12 30.54
C ASN A 52 20.78 -30.73 30.04
N TYR A 53 20.84 -31.61 29.07
CA TYR A 53 19.62 -32.28 28.52
C TYR A 53 19.38 -33.68 29.05
N LEU A 54 20.33 -34.25 29.77
CA LEU A 54 20.19 -35.57 30.37
C LEU A 54 19.45 -35.44 31.71
N PRO A 55 18.22 -35.99 31.86
CA PRO A 55 17.43 -35.89 33.10
C PRO A 55 17.89 -36.92 34.15
N VAL A 56 19.20 -37.09 34.30
CA VAL A 56 19.84 -38.04 35.21
C VAL A 56 21.03 -37.37 35.87
N ASN A 57 21.11 -37.46 37.20
CA ASN A 57 22.22 -36.91 37.99
C ASN A 57 22.98 -38.06 38.71
N ILE A 58 24.21 -37.73 39.13
CA ILE A 58 24.99 -38.62 39.99
C ILE A 58 24.22 -38.82 41.30
N GLY A 59 24.01 -40.07 41.71
CA GLY A 59 23.22 -40.49 42.88
C GLY A 59 21.80 -40.92 42.55
N ASP A 60 21.32 -40.71 41.33
CA ASP A 60 19.99 -41.15 40.91
C ASP A 60 19.95 -42.66 40.71
N ARG A 61 18.79 -43.25 41.03
CA ARG A 61 18.48 -44.63 40.65
C ARG A 61 17.91 -44.69 39.26
N LEU A 62 18.52 -45.47 38.39
CA LEU A 62 18.09 -45.71 37.02
C LEU A 62 17.26 -46.98 36.94
N ASP A 63 16.02 -46.82 36.52
CA ASP A 63 15.11 -47.86 36.11
C ASP A 63 14.85 -47.79 34.60
N SER A 64 14.13 -48.76 34.07
CA SER A 64 13.79 -48.82 32.64
C SER A 64 12.97 -47.62 32.15
N GLN A 65 12.25 -46.92 33.03
CA GLN A 65 11.47 -45.75 32.67
C GLN A 65 12.38 -44.52 32.53
N ARG A 66 13.23 -44.28 33.50
CA ARG A 66 14.22 -43.16 33.45
C ARG A 66 15.21 -43.30 32.31
N ILE A 67 15.63 -44.53 31.98
CA ILE A 67 16.43 -44.79 30.78
C ILE A 67 15.70 -44.34 29.51
N ARG A 68 14.43 -44.69 29.36
CA ARG A 68 13.62 -44.25 28.21
C ARG A 68 13.43 -42.74 28.18
N GLU A 69 13.24 -42.10 29.33
CA GLU A 69 13.12 -40.64 29.44
C GLU A 69 14.44 -39.96 29.07
N ALA A 70 15.55 -40.46 29.54
CA ALA A 70 16.88 -39.97 29.20
C ALA A 70 17.18 -40.07 27.69
N LEU A 71 16.91 -41.22 27.10
CA LEU A 71 17.06 -41.41 25.65
C LEU A 71 16.16 -40.44 24.87
N ARG A 72 14.86 -40.33 25.24
CA ARG A 72 13.93 -39.42 24.59
C ARG A 72 14.37 -37.95 24.73
N ALA A 73 14.89 -37.54 25.87
CA ALA A 73 15.35 -36.20 26.12
C ALA A 73 16.56 -35.84 25.20
N LEU A 74 17.51 -36.76 25.10
CA LEU A 74 18.67 -36.56 24.20
C LEU A 74 18.28 -36.61 22.73
N TYR A 75 17.41 -37.52 22.29
CA TYR A 75 16.91 -37.53 20.91
C TYR A 75 16.10 -36.27 20.54
N ARG A 76 15.31 -35.73 21.48
CA ARG A 76 14.54 -34.49 21.27
C ARG A 76 15.39 -33.26 21.00
N THR A 77 16.66 -33.27 21.43
CA THR A 77 17.59 -32.16 21.14
C THR A 77 17.89 -32.02 19.66
N GLY A 78 17.69 -33.07 18.87
CA GLY A 78 18.02 -33.10 17.43
C GLY A 78 19.52 -33.14 17.15
N PHE A 79 20.38 -33.18 18.16
CA PHE A 79 21.83 -33.15 17.97
C PHE A 79 22.42 -34.52 17.62
N PHE A 80 21.76 -35.59 17.98
CA PHE A 80 22.30 -36.93 17.88
C PHE A 80 21.56 -37.76 16.82
N GLN A 81 22.32 -38.49 16.05
CA GLN A 81 21.82 -39.50 15.12
C GLN A 81 21.46 -40.80 15.88
N ASP A 82 22.31 -41.12 16.87
CA ASP A 82 22.13 -42.29 17.72
C ASP A 82 22.58 -42.01 19.16
N VAL A 83 21.89 -42.61 20.13
CA VAL A 83 22.19 -42.47 21.54
C VAL A 83 22.00 -43.83 22.19
N GLU A 84 23.06 -44.33 22.80
CA GLU A 84 23.08 -45.59 23.53
C GLU A 84 23.46 -45.35 24.99
N LEU A 85 22.74 -45.91 25.91
CA LEU A 85 23.08 -45.85 27.33
C LEU A 85 23.64 -47.23 27.74
N ARG A 86 24.90 -47.23 28.16
CA ARG A 86 25.58 -48.43 28.64
C ARG A 86 25.90 -48.30 30.14
N ARG A 87 25.91 -49.41 30.81
CA ARG A 87 26.36 -49.50 32.21
C ARG A 87 27.75 -50.07 32.24
N ASP A 88 28.67 -49.38 32.87
CA ASP A 88 29.99 -49.88 33.22
C ASP A 88 30.16 -49.79 34.76
N SER A 89 29.95 -50.93 35.44
CA SER A 89 29.92 -51.02 36.90
C SER A 89 28.92 -50.04 37.53
N ASN A 90 29.38 -48.92 38.07
CA ASN A 90 28.58 -47.86 38.68
C ASN A 90 28.53 -46.56 37.84
N THR A 91 29.13 -46.60 36.66
CA THR A 91 29.18 -45.46 35.71
C THR A 91 28.15 -45.64 34.63
N LEU A 92 27.36 -44.58 34.38
CA LEU A 92 26.49 -44.47 33.21
C LEU A 92 27.31 -43.95 32.04
N VAL A 93 27.54 -44.77 31.02
CA VAL A 93 28.20 -44.39 29.80
C VAL A 93 27.17 -44.01 28.75
N VAL A 94 27.14 -42.73 28.38
CA VAL A 94 26.27 -42.21 27.33
C VAL A 94 27.05 -42.18 26.02
N VAL A 95 26.82 -43.16 25.17
CA VAL A 95 27.48 -43.23 23.84
C VAL A 95 26.60 -42.52 22.87
N VAL A 96 27.13 -41.45 22.25
CA VAL A 96 26.38 -40.66 21.29
C VAL A 96 27.08 -40.65 19.93
N ARG A 97 26.27 -40.61 18.89
CA ARG A 97 26.72 -40.31 17.53
C ARG A 97 26.11 -38.99 17.09
N GLU A 98 26.93 -37.98 16.95
CA GLU A 98 26.46 -36.64 16.56
C GLU A 98 25.94 -36.64 15.13
N ARG A 99 24.82 -35.92 14.89
CA ARG A 99 24.40 -35.57 13.54
C ARG A 99 25.40 -34.57 12.93
N PRO A 100 25.74 -34.69 11.66
CA PRO A 100 26.62 -33.72 11.01
C PRO A 100 26.00 -32.32 11.00
N SER A 101 26.81 -31.31 10.96
CA SER A 101 26.36 -29.92 10.77
C SER A 101 26.47 -29.51 9.31
N ILE A 102 25.59 -28.61 8.89
CA ILE A 102 25.62 -28.03 7.55
C ILE A 102 26.77 -27.03 7.47
N GLU A 103 27.81 -27.31 6.67
CA GLU A 103 28.89 -26.37 6.41
C GLU A 103 28.41 -25.25 5.48
N SER A 104 27.84 -25.63 4.36
CA SER A 104 27.28 -24.72 3.36
C SER A 104 26.24 -25.44 2.53
N PHE A 105 25.34 -24.66 1.91
CA PHE A 105 24.46 -25.15 0.88
C PHE A 105 24.52 -24.23 -0.34
N GLU A 106 24.43 -24.80 -1.52
CA GLU A 106 24.47 -24.09 -2.80
C GLU A 106 23.23 -24.47 -3.63
N ILE A 107 22.61 -23.48 -4.25
CA ILE A 107 21.46 -23.69 -5.15
C ILE A 107 21.92 -23.30 -6.54
N LYS A 108 21.72 -24.20 -7.50
CA LYS A 108 22.05 -23.99 -8.92
C LYS A 108 20.84 -24.19 -9.81
N GLY A 109 20.81 -23.48 -10.94
CA GLY A 109 19.78 -23.66 -11.96
C GLY A 109 18.50 -22.86 -11.75
N ASN A 110 18.37 -22.14 -10.63
CA ASN A 110 17.26 -21.25 -10.32
C ASN A 110 17.41 -19.93 -11.10
N LYS A 111 16.64 -19.78 -12.18
CA LYS A 111 16.63 -18.58 -13.03
C LYS A 111 15.45 -17.65 -12.74
N ASP A 112 14.29 -18.21 -12.41
CA ASP A 112 13.05 -17.47 -12.14
C ASP A 112 12.96 -16.89 -10.73
N ILE A 113 13.67 -17.48 -9.77
CA ILE A 113 13.67 -17.04 -8.38
C ILE A 113 15.10 -16.65 -7.98
N LYS A 114 15.27 -15.47 -7.41
CA LYS A 114 16.59 -15.01 -6.96
C LYS A 114 17.13 -15.90 -5.86
N THR A 115 18.41 -16.20 -5.94
CA THR A 115 19.08 -17.09 -4.98
C THR A 115 18.98 -16.58 -3.54
N GLU A 116 19.05 -15.25 -3.35
CA GLU A 116 18.95 -14.61 -2.03
C GLU A 116 17.58 -14.84 -1.38
N ASP A 117 16.50 -14.77 -2.17
CA ASP A 117 15.12 -14.97 -1.70
C ASP A 117 14.90 -16.44 -1.31
N LEU A 118 15.39 -17.38 -2.14
CA LEU A 118 15.38 -18.80 -1.81
C LEU A 118 16.18 -19.10 -0.54
N GLN A 119 17.37 -18.54 -0.40
CA GLN A 119 18.20 -18.74 0.80
C GLN A 119 17.52 -18.23 2.07
N LYS A 120 16.85 -17.07 2.01
CA LYS A 120 16.06 -16.57 3.16
C LYS A 120 14.95 -17.54 3.53
N SER A 121 14.18 -17.99 2.55
CA SER A 121 13.06 -18.91 2.77
C SER A 121 13.53 -20.26 3.32
N LEU A 122 14.63 -20.80 2.79
CA LEU A 122 15.21 -22.07 3.24
C LEU A 122 15.74 -22.02 4.69
N ARG A 123 16.24 -20.86 5.14
CA ARG A 123 16.60 -20.64 6.55
C ARG A 123 15.40 -20.81 7.48
N ASN A 124 14.23 -20.37 7.06
CA ASN A 124 12.98 -20.50 7.84
C ASN A 124 12.50 -21.96 7.93
N VAL A 125 12.77 -22.77 6.89
CA VAL A 125 12.47 -24.21 6.87
C VAL A 125 13.52 -25.03 7.63
N GLY A 126 14.60 -24.40 8.12
CA GLY A 126 15.62 -25.04 8.93
C GLY A 126 16.94 -25.34 8.22
N LEU A 127 17.07 -25.05 6.93
CA LEU A 127 18.30 -25.21 6.17
C LEU A 127 19.19 -23.98 6.31
N ALA A 128 20.12 -24.00 7.25
CA ALA A 128 21.07 -22.91 7.46
C ALA A 128 22.46 -23.44 7.79
N SER A 129 23.49 -22.72 7.37
CA SER A 129 24.87 -23.02 7.73
C SER A 129 25.06 -23.01 9.26
N GLY A 130 25.75 -24.01 9.79
CA GLY A 130 25.93 -24.22 11.24
C GLY A 130 24.81 -24.98 11.95
N LYS A 131 23.66 -25.19 11.34
CA LYS A 131 22.57 -26.02 11.87
C LYS A 131 22.89 -27.50 11.74
N THR A 132 22.29 -28.31 12.60
CA THR A 132 22.37 -29.78 12.53
C THR A 132 21.62 -30.28 11.30
N PHE A 133 22.24 -31.14 10.53
CA PHE A 133 21.65 -31.74 9.35
C PHE A 133 20.72 -32.91 9.72
N ASP A 134 19.49 -32.84 9.24
CA ASP A 134 18.54 -33.95 9.26
C ASP A 134 18.05 -34.22 7.85
N ARG A 135 17.94 -35.49 7.47
CA ARG A 135 17.49 -35.87 6.14
C ARG A 135 16.04 -35.49 5.86
N SER A 136 15.21 -35.46 6.92
CA SER A 136 13.81 -35.00 6.83
C SER A 136 13.71 -33.54 6.43
N VAL A 137 14.61 -32.67 6.93
CA VAL A 137 14.66 -31.24 6.53
C VAL A 137 14.95 -31.12 5.02
N LEU A 138 15.74 -32.01 4.46
CA LEU A 138 16.03 -32.00 3.04
C LEU A 138 14.79 -32.35 2.18
N GLU A 139 13.97 -33.26 2.64
CA GLU A 139 12.69 -33.62 2.00
C GLU A 139 11.70 -32.44 2.10
N GLU A 140 11.59 -31.81 3.26
CA GLU A 140 10.78 -30.60 3.44
C GLU A 140 11.24 -29.45 2.56
N VAL A 141 12.55 -29.24 2.42
CA VAL A 141 13.15 -28.25 1.53
C VAL A 141 12.80 -28.56 0.06
N THR A 142 12.91 -29.82 -0.34
CA THR A 142 12.59 -30.23 -1.71
C THR A 142 11.10 -30.00 -2.01
N GLN A 143 10.23 -30.37 -1.07
CA GLN A 143 8.80 -30.11 -1.21
C GLN A 143 8.51 -28.61 -1.24
N PHE A 144 9.06 -27.83 -0.33
CA PHE A 144 8.90 -26.38 -0.30
C PHE A 144 9.33 -25.72 -1.61
N LEU A 145 10.51 -26.06 -2.12
CA LEU A 145 10.99 -25.55 -3.40
C LEU A 145 10.06 -25.98 -4.55
N THR A 146 9.61 -27.23 -4.55
CA THR A 146 8.67 -27.73 -5.57
C THR A 146 7.38 -26.90 -5.56
N ASP A 147 6.80 -26.64 -4.38
CA ASP A 147 5.59 -25.85 -4.22
C ASP A 147 5.80 -24.38 -4.66
N GLN A 148 6.99 -23.81 -4.37
CA GLN A 148 7.36 -22.48 -4.85
C GLN A 148 7.45 -22.39 -6.39
N TYR A 149 7.93 -23.41 -7.05
CA TYR A 149 7.96 -23.46 -8.51
C TYR A 149 6.58 -23.78 -9.10
N TYR A 150 5.79 -24.62 -8.44
CA TYR A 150 4.42 -24.94 -8.87
C TYR A 150 3.51 -23.70 -8.79
N SER A 151 3.63 -22.90 -7.75
CA SER A 151 2.88 -21.64 -7.63
C SER A 151 3.21 -20.65 -8.76
N ARG A 152 4.37 -20.81 -9.40
CA ARG A 152 4.81 -20.03 -10.56
C ARG A 152 4.56 -20.70 -11.91
N GLY A 153 3.79 -21.80 -11.91
CA GLY A 153 3.44 -22.54 -13.12
C GLY A 153 4.55 -23.42 -13.69
N LYS A 154 5.59 -23.74 -12.92
CA LYS A 154 6.71 -24.60 -13.33
C LYS A 154 6.50 -26.06 -12.89
N TYR A 155 5.48 -26.73 -13.43
CA TYR A 155 5.12 -28.10 -13.02
C TYR A 155 6.11 -29.17 -13.46
N ALA A 156 7.00 -28.87 -14.41
CA ALA A 156 8.07 -29.76 -14.85
C ALA A 156 9.36 -29.60 -14.04
N VAL A 157 9.36 -28.84 -12.97
CA VAL A 157 10.54 -28.66 -12.12
C VAL A 157 11.01 -30.00 -11.56
N ARG A 158 12.31 -30.20 -11.57
CA ARG A 158 13.00 -31.27 -10.89
C ARG A 158 14.04 -30.70 -9.96
N ILE A 159 14.07 -31.17 -8.76
CA ILE A 159 14.99 -30.70 -7.72
C ILE A 159 15.77 -31.91 -7.25
N ASP A 160 17.04 -31.94 -7.58
CA ASP A 160 17.97 -32.98 -7.20
C ASP A 160 18.86 -32.46 -6.07
N THR A 161 18.88 -33.15 -4.95
CA THR A 161 19.66 -32.78 -3.78
C THR A 161 20.79 -33.78 -3.57
N LYS A 162 22.01 -33.29 -3.42
CA LYS A 162 23.21 -34.09 -3.15
C LYS A 162 23.81 -33.64 -1.84
N VAL A 163 24.15 -34.60 -1.00
CA VAL A 163 24.79 -34.39 0.30
C VAL A 163 26.19 -34.99 0.24
N GLU A 164 27.19 -34.15 0.44
CA GLU A 164 28.58 -34.56 0.47
C GLU A 164 29.09 -34.45 1.92
N GLU A 165 29.67 -35.53 2.44
CA GLU A 165 30.30 -35.52 3.74
C GLU A 165 31.68 -34.84 3.65
N VAL A 166 31.95 -33.95 4.61
CA VAL A 166 33.19 -33.17 4.70
C VAL A 166 33.87 -33.46 6.04
N PRO A 167 35.20 -33.43 6.13
CA PRO A 167 35.89 -33.66 7.40
C PRO A 167 35.38 -32.79 8.54
N GLY A 168 35.35 -33.34 9.75
CA GLY A 168 34.88 -32.62 10.96
C GLY A 168 33.38 -32.78 11.22
N ASN A 169 32.78 -33.89 10.84
CA ASN A 169 31.33 -34.20 11.02
C ASN A 169 30.44 -33.09 10.43
N LYS A 170 30.71 -32.74 9.19
CA LYS A 170 29.99 -31.71 8.45
C LYS A 170 29.48 -32.25 7.13
N VAL A 171 28.46 -31.57 6.58
CA VAL A 171 27.93 -31.88 5.24
C VAL A 171 27.85 -30.60 4.41
N ARG A 172 28.10 -30.75 3.13
CA ARG A 172 27.82 -29.76 2.09
C ARG A 172 26.63 -30.24 1.26
N ILE A 173 25.68 -29.35 1.03
CA ILE A 173 24.44 -29.68 0.32
C ILE A 173 24.43 -28.93 -1.00
N ALA A 174 24.32 -29.65 -2.10
CA ALA A 174 24.10 -29.08 -3.42
C ALA A 174 22.64 -29.36 -3.82
N ILE A 175 21.94 -28.29 -4.21
CA ILE A 175 20.54 -28.35 -4.68
C ILE A 175 20.57 -27.92 -6.14
N ASP A 176 20.40 -28.89 -7.04
CA ASP A 176 20.34 -28.66 -8.47
C ASP A 176 18.88 -28.54 -8.92
N VAL A 177 18.49 -27.37 -9.40
CA VAL A 177 17.12 -27.08 -9.85
C VAL A 177 17.08 -27.09 -11.37
N ALA A 178 16.30 -27.98 -11.94
CA ALA A 178 15.93 -27.97 -13.35
C ALA A 178 14.51 -27.46 -13.48
N GLU A 179 14.34 -26.14 -13.71
CA GLU A 179 13.04 -25.47 -13.63
C GLU A 179 12.01 -25.96 -14.65
N GLY A 180 12.44 -26.47 -15.79
CA GLY A 180 11.55 -26.83 -16.90
C GLY A 180 10.92 -25.62 -17.58
N LYS A 181 10.03 -25.89 -18.52
CA LYS A 181 9.20 -24.86 -19.15
C LYS A 181 8.07 -24.46 -18.21
N ARG A 182 7.58 -23.22 -18.35
CA ARG A 182 6.39 -22.77 -17.66
C ARG A 182 5.17 -23.28 -18.41
N ALA A 183 4.23 -23.88 -17.68
CA ALA A 183 2.98 -24.33 -18.26
C ALA A 183 2.08 -23.16 -18.60
N ARG A 184 1.39 -23.26 -19.74
CA ARG A 184 0.45 -22.25 -20.24
C ARG A 184 -0.95 -22.80 -20.27
N ILE A 185 -1.92 -21.92 -20.08
CA ILE A 185 -3.32 -22.29 -20.16
C ILE A 185 -3.66 -22.51 -21.63
N ARG A 186 -3.88 -23.75 -22.01
CA ARG A 186 -4.24 -24.12 -23.38
C ARG A 186 -5.70 -23.88 -23.68
N GLN A 187 -6.56 -24.15 -22.70
CA GLN A 187 -8.00 -24.04 -22.84
C GLN A 187 -8.67 -23.80 -21.50
N ILE A 188 -9.69 -22.94 -21.53
CA ILE A 188 -10.64 -22.72 -20.42
C ILE A 188 -12.02 -23.06 -20.95
N ASN A 189 -12.64 -24.10 -20.40
CA ASN A 189 -13.99 -24.55 -20.74
C ASN A 189 -14.93 -24.21 -19.59
N ILE A 190 -16.05 -23.56 -19.91
CA ILE A 190 -17.15 -23.37 -18.98
C ILE A 190 -18.29 -24.29 -19.48
N VAL A 191 -18.79 -25.13 -18.62
CA VAL A 191 -19.79 -26.14 -18.95
C VAL A 191 -21.03 -25.90 -18.11
N GLY A 192 -22.21 -25.87 -18.76
CA GLY A 192 -23.49 -25.61 -18.11
C GLY A 192 -24.03 -24.21 -18.33
N ASN A 193 -23.27 -23.33 -19.01
CA ASN A 193 -23.73 -22.03 -19.46
C ASN A 193 -24.67 -22.18 -20.68
N THR A 194 -25.85 -21.64 -20.55
CA THR A 194 -26.88 -21.65 -21.60
C THR A 194 -27.39 -20.25 -21.95
N ARG A 195 -27.16 -19.29 -21.08
CA ARG A 195 -27.67 -17.91 -21.17
C ARG A 195 -26.61 -16.91 -21.66
N PHE A 196 -25.36 -17.19 -21.38
CA PHE A 196 -24.22 -16.36 -21.77
C PHE A 196 -23.23 -17.20 -22.56
N ASP A 197 -22.60 -16.60 -23.55
CA ASP A 197 -21.60 -17.27 -24.38
C ASP A 197 -20.27 -17.44 -23.61
N ASP A 198 -19.53 -18.50 -23.94
CA ASP A 198 -18.22 -18.79 -23.35
C ASP A 198 -17.24 -17.61 -23.48
N GLU A 199 -17.33 -16.85 -24.57
CA GLU A 199 -16.45 -15.73 -24.85
C GLU A 199 -16.74 -14.58 -23.87
N GLU A 200 -18.01 -14.24 -23.67
CA GLU A 200 -18.45 -13.23 -22.71
C GLU A 200 -18.04 -13.58 -21.27
N LEU A 201 -18.20 -14.82 -20.86
CA LEU A 201 -17.80 -15.27 -19.52
C LEU A 201 -16.29 -15.29 -19.32
N ARG A 202 -15.51 -15.59 -20.37
CA ARG A 202 -14.06 -15.57 -20.32
C ARG A 202 -13.46 -14.17 -20.31
N GLU A 203 -14.19 -13.16 -20.80
CA GLU A 203 -13.75 -11.76 -20.69
C GLU A 203 -13.63 -11.30 -19.22
N GLU A 204 -14.42 -11.88 -18.31
CA GLU A 204 -14.35 -11.59 -16.88
C GLU A 204 -13.13 -12.24 -16.19
N PHE A 205 -12.45 -13.19 -16.84
CA PHE A 205 -11.31 -13.91 -16.29
C PHE A 205 -10.04 -13.10 -16.46
N GLU A 206 -9.20 -13.11 -15.44
CA GLU A 206 -7.82 -12.63 -15.51
C GLU A 206 -6.94 -13.64 -16.25
N LEU A 207 -7.23 -14.94 -16.04
CA LEU A 207 -6.56 -16.04 -16.72
C LEU A 207 -7.10 -16.18 -18.16
N ASN A 208 -6.18 -16.19 -19.13
CA ASN A 208 -6.51 -16.26 -20.53
C ASN A 208 -5.72 -17.34 -21.28
N THR A 209 -6.23 -17.73 -22.44
CA THR A 209 -5.43 -18.53 -23.41
C THR A 209 -4.39 -17.64 -24.07
N PRO A 210 -3.23 -18.20 -24.54
CA PRO A 210 -2.17 -17.43 -25.14
C PRO A 210 -2.65 -16.55 -26.30
N ASN A 211 -2.38 -15.25 -26.23
CA ASN A 211 -2.66 -14.28 -27.27
C ASN A 211 -1.40 -13.44 -27.57
N TRP A 212 -1.46 -12.54 -28.55
CA TRP A 212 -0.32 -11.72 -28.94
C TRP A 212 0.16 -10.73 -27.86
N LEU A 213 -0.67 -10.41 -26.85
CA LEU A 213 -0.32 -9.56 -25.70
C LEU A 213 0.13 -10.35 -24.47
N SER A 214 0.00 -11.67 -24.45
CA SER A 214 0.33 -12.50 -23.28
C SER A 214 1.80 -12.43 -22.89
N TRP A 215 2.69 -12.08 -23.82
CA TRP A 215 4.10 -11.85 -23.52
C TRP A 215 4.30 -10.69 -22.53
N TYR A 216 3.40 -9.69 -22.54
CA TYR A 216 3.43 -8.52 -21.65
C TYR A 216 2.53 -8.74 -20.43
N ARG A 217 1.28 -9.16 -20.62
CA ARG A 217 0.27 -9.34 -19.57
C ARG A 217 0.52 -10.56 -18.69
N GLN A 218 1.16 -11.59 -19.23
CA GLN A 218 1.42 -12.87 -18.58
C GLN A 218 0.14 -13.58 -18.08
N ASP A 219 -0.99 -13.30 -18.69
CA ASP A 219 -2.33 -13.78 -18.39
C ASP A 219 -2.55 -15.25 -18.81
N ASP A 220 -1.64 -15.79 -19.62
CA ASP A 220 -1.58 -17.20 -20.01
C ASP A 220 -0.95 -18.14 -18.97
N ARG A 221 -0.56 -17.58 -17.81
CA ARG A 221 0.12 -18.31 -16.74
C ARG A 221 -0.87 -18.72 -15.66
N TYR A 222 -0.95 -20.00 -15.40
CA TYR A 222 -1.82 -20.49 -14.34
C TYR A 222 -1.26 -20.15 -12.96
N ALA A 223 -2.12 -19.56 -12.13
CA ALA A 223 -1.96 -19.43 -10.69
C ALA A 223 -3.26 -19.86 -9.99
N ARG A 224 -3.15 -20.57 -8.90
CA ARG A 224 -4.32 -21.09 -8.16
C ARG A 224 -5.15 -19.95 -7.60
N GLU A 225 -4.49 -18.93 -7.09
CA GLU A 225 -5.10 -17.72 -6.53
C GLU A 225 -5.87 -16.95 -7.59
N SER A 226 -5.30 -16.79 -8.79
CA SER A 226 -5.97 -16.14 -9.93
C SER A 226 -7.21 -16.92 -10.37
N LEU A 227 -7.14 -18.27 -10.41
CA LEU A 227 -8.30 -19.07 -10.72
C LEU A 227 -9.40 -18.91 -9.66
N GLN A 228 -9.06 -18.87 -8.38
CA GLN A 228 -10.05 -18.61 -7.33
C GLN A 228 -10.68 -17.23 -7.50
N GLY A 229 -9.90 -16.21 -7.80
CA GLY A 229 -10.39 -14.87 -8.12
C GLY A 229 -11.33 -14.85 -9.32
N ASP A 230 -10.99 -15.58 -10.38
CA ASP A 230 -11.82 -15.67 -11.59
C ASP A 230 -13.13 -16.44 -11.34
N LEU A 231 -13.11 -17.48 -10.50
CA LEU A 231 -14.33 -18.17 -10.08
C LEU A 231 -15.26 -17.26 -9.27
N GLU A 232 -14.71 -16.41 -8.40
CA GLU A 232 -15.49 -15.40 -7.67
C GLU A 232 -16.02 -14.30 -8.60
N LYS A 233 -15.26 -13.87 -9.61
CA LYS A 233 -15.75 -12.94 -10.64
C LYS A 233 -16.90 -13.57 -11.43
N LEU A 234 -16.77 -14.83 -11.83
CA LEU A 234 -17.80 -15.57 -12.52
C LEU A 234 -19.08 -15.68 -11.66
N ARG A 235 -18.93 -15.98 -10.37
CA ARG A 235 -20.05 -16.00 -9.42
C ARG A 235 -20.72 -14.64 -9.34
N SER A 236 -19.94 -13.57 -9.17
CA SER A 236 -20.43 -12.20 -9.09
C SER A 236 -21.14 -11.80 -10.37
N TYR A 237 -20.60 -12.17 -11.54
CA TYR A 237 -21.18 -11.90 -12.84
C TYR A 237 -22.63 -12.38 -12.95
N TYR A 238 -22.88 -13.63 -12.55
CA TYR A 238 -24.22 -14.22 -12.54
C TYR A 238 -25.11 -13.62 -11.45
N MET A 239 -24.61 -13.51 -10.22
CA MET A 239 -25.36 -12.99 -9.09
C MET A 239 -25.75 -11.50 -9.27
N ASP A 240 -24.94 -10.72 -9.97
CA ASP A 240 -25.24 -9.32 -10.29
C ASP A 240 -26.31 -9.18 -11.39
N ARG A 241 -26.56 -10.25 -12.14
CA ARG A 241 -27.59 -10.31 -13.19
C ARG A 241 -28.86 -11.04 -12.79
N GLY A 242 -28.97 -11.39 -11.52
CA GLY A 242 -30.19 -11.94 -10.92
C GLY A 242 -30.19 -13.44 -10.66
N TYR A 243 -29.14 -14.14 -10.97
CA TYR A 243 -29.05 -15.59 -10.77
C TYR A 243 -28.65 -15.91 -9.31
N ALA A 244 -29.59 -15.68 -8.39
CA ALA A 244 -29.33 -15.84 -6.94
C ALA A 244 -28.95 -17.27 -6.53
N ASN A 245 -29.35 -18.27 -7.31
CA ASN A 245 -29.06 -19.70 -7.08
C ASN A 245 -27.90 -20.21 -7.93
N PHE A 246 -27.09 -19.33 -8.52
CA PHE A 246 -25.91 -19.72 -9.26
C PHE A 246 -24.94 -20.52 -8.40
N GLN A 247 -24.45 -21.64 -8.95
CA GLN A 247 -23.50 -22.49 -8.26
C GLN A 247 -22.38 -22.96 -9.21
N ILE A 248 -21.16 -22.90 -8.72
CA ILE A 248 -20.03 -23.57 -9.34
C ILE A 248 -19.99 -24.99 -8.76
N GLN A 249 -20.32 -25.97 -9.60
CA GLN A 249 -20.37 -27.38 -9.17
C GLN A 249 -18.99 -27.98 -9.01
N SER A 250 -18.08 -27.67 -9.93
CA SER A 250 -16.69 -28.08 -9.83
C SER A 250 -15.78 -27.20 -10.71
N ALA A 251 -14.54 -27.03 -10.29
CA ALA A 251 -13.47 -26.47 -11.10
C ALA A 251 -12.32 -27.49 -11.14
N GLN A 252 -11.99 -27.99 -12.33
CA GLN A 252 -10.98 -29.00 -12.54
C GLN A 252 -9.83 -28.43 -13.34
N VAL A 253 -8.60 -28.67 -12.89
CA VAL A 253 -7.39 -28.28 -13.58
C VAL A 253 -6.62 -29.55 -13.96
N ALA A 254 -6.51 -29.80 -15.26
CA ALA A 254 -5.75 -30.91 -15.80
C ALA A 254 -4.44 -30.40 -16.41
N ILE A 255 -3.34 -31.06 -16.08
CA ILE A 255 -2.01 -30.75 -16.59
C ILE A 255 -1.66 -31.82 -17.63
N ALA A 256 -1.22 -31.41 -18.80
CA ALA A 256 -0.75 -32.33 -19.87
C ALA A 256 0.39 -33.22 -19.35
N PRO A 257 0.57 -34.44 -19.91
CA PRO A 257 1.66 -35.34 -19.53
C PRO A 257 3.05 -34.69 -19.66
N GLU A 258 3.23 -33.81 -20.62
CA GLU A 258 4.45 -33.03 -20.89
C GLU A 258 4.67 -31.89 -19.88
N LYS A 259 3.67 -31.60 -19.05
CA LYS A 259 3.67 -30.56 -18.01
C LYS A 259 3.87 -29.13 -18.53
N ASP A 260 3.54 -28.86 -19.77
CA ASP A 260 3.67 -27.54 -20.43
C ASP A 260 2.31 -26.92 -20.82
N ASP A 261 1.23 -27.71 -20.88
CA ASP A 261 -0.12 -27.24 -21.13
C ASP A 261 -1.07 -27.53 -19.95
N ILE A 262 -1.98 -26.59 -19.70
CA ILE A 262 -3.02 -26.65 -18.65
C ILE A 262 -4.39 -26.49 -19.29
N PHE A 263 -5.31 -27.32 -18.85
CA PHE A 263 -6.71 -27.30 -19.22
C PHE A 263 -7.55 -27.04 -17.99
N ILE A 264 -8.38 -26.02 -18.04
CA ILE A 264 -9.28 -25.65 -16.95
C ILE A 264 -10.71 -25.95 -17.38
N THR A 265 -11.46 -26.69 -16.59
CA THR A 265 -12.88 -26.98 -16.84
C THR A 265 -13.68 -26.58 -15.61
N VAL A 266 -14.60 -25.61 -15.80
CA VAL A 266 -15.49 -25.10 -14.77
C VAL A 266 -16.90 -25.56 -15.07
N ASN A 267 -17.48 -26.41 -14.23
CA ASN A 267 -18.87 -26.84 -14.34
C ASN A 267 -19.73 -25.96 -13.48
N ILE A 268 -20.74 -25.35 -14.08
CA ILE A 268 -21.66 -24.41 -13.43
C ILE A 268 -23.11 -24.88 -13.54
N ALA A 269 -23.92 -24.40 -12.62
CA ALA A 269 -25.38 -24.41 -12.70
C ALA A 269 -25.88 -22.97 -12.60
N GLU A 270 -26.41 -22.43 -13.71
CA GLU A 270 -26.79 -21.02 -13.80
C GLU A 270 -27.97 -20.68 -12.87
N GLY A 271 -28.95 -21.58 -12.77
CA GLY A 271 -30.20 -21.31 -12.08
C GLY A 271 -31.14 -20.43 -12.90
N GLU A 272 -32.09 -19.78 -12.20
CA GLU A 272 -33.08 -18.88 -12.80
C GLU A 272 -32.87 -17.45 -12.31
N ILE A 273 -33.46 -16.47 -13.03
CA ILE A 273 -33.41 -15.06 -12.64
C ILE A 273 -34.45 -14.81 -11.55
N PHE A 274 -33.98 -14.23 -10.44
CA PHE A 274 -34.82 -13.84 -9.30
C PHE A 274 -35.07 -12.34 -9.27
N LYS A 275 -36.23 -11.94 -8.75
CA LYS A 275 -36.59 -10.57 -8.42
C LYS A 275 -36.63 -10.38 -6.92
N VAL A 276 -36.31 -9.17 -6.47
CA VAL A 276 -36.44 -8.82 -5.06
C VAL A 276 -37.91 -8.63 -4.71
N SER A 277 -38.44 -9.43 -3.78
CA SER A 277 -39.81 -9.29 -3.29
C SER A 277 -39.93 -8.23 -2.20
N GLU A 278 -39.00 -8.25 -1.25
CA GLU A 278 -39.04 -7.39 -0.08
C GLU A 278 -37.62 -7.09 0.40
N VAL A 279 -37.43 -5.89 0.98
CA VAL A 279 -36.14 -5.50 1.64
C VAL A 279 -36.46 -5.02 3.05
N LYS A 280 -35.92 -5.71 4.05
CA LYS A 280 -36.10 -5.43 5.47
C LYS A 280 -34.79 -5.06 6.14
N LEU A 281 -34.89 -4.19 7.15
CA LEU A 281 -33.85 -3.98 8.16
C LEU A 281 -34.30 -4.67 9.45
N ALA A 282 -33.42 -5.42 10.10
CA ALA A 282 -33.67 -6.10 11.36
C ALA A 282 -32.47 -5.93 12.29
N GLY A 283 -32.63 -6.22 13.57
CA GLY A 283 -31.58 -6.12 14.56
C GLY A 283 -31.63 -4.84 15.39
N ASN A 284 -30.51 -4.37 15.91
CA ASN A 284 -30.46 -3.22 16.80
C ASN A 284 -30.20 -1.93 16.01
N MET A 285 -31.22 -1.07 15.90
CA MET A 285 -31.14 0.20 15.18
C MET A 285 -30.69 1.33 16.10
N VAL A 286 -29.39 1.58 16.16
CA VAL A 286 -28.80 2.72 16.94
C VAL A 286 -28.93 4.05 16.20
N VAL A 287 -29.24 4.01 14.90
CA VAL A 287 -29.51 5.16 14.04
C VAL A 287 -30.97 5.09 13.59
N PRO A 288 -31.67 6.25 13.42
CA PRO A 288 -33.05 6.24 12.95
C PRO A 288 -33.23 5.42 11.68
N GLU A 289 -34.15 4.44 11.68
CA GLU A 289 -34.39 3.51 10.59
C GLU A 289 -34.65 4.23 9.26
N ALA A 290 -35.32 5.40 9.32
CA ALA A 290 -35.59 6.21 8.13
C ALA A 290 -34.29 6.71 7.43
N GLN A 291 -33.20 6.89 8.16
CA GLN A 291 -31.90 7.26 7.57
C GLN A 291 -31.27 6.04 6.91
N LEU A 292 -31.29 4.87 7.55
CA LEU A 292 -30.76 3.63 7.01
C LEU A 292 -31.53 3.19 5.75
N LYS A 293 -32.86 3.32 5.76
CA LYS A 293 -33.71 3.01 4.59
C LYS A 293 -33.35 3.83 3.35
N ARG A 294 -32.86 5.06 3.50
CA ARG A 294 -32.43 5.90 2.36
C ARG A 294 -31.15 5.39 1.69
N LEU A 295 -30.38 4.60 2.41
CA LEU A 295 -29.11 4.03 1.92
C LEU A 295 -29.30 2.68 1.21
N LEU A 296 -30.50 2.11 1.26
CA LEU A 296 -30.82 0.87 0.55
C LEU A 296 -30.84 1.14 -0.96
N LEU A 297 -29.88 0.55 -1.67
CA LEU A 297 -29.79 0.62 -3.13
C LEU A 297 -30.72 -0.40 -3.79
N VAL A 298 -31.01 -1.50 -3.09
CA VAL A 298 -31.89 -2.57 -3.56
C VAL A 298 -33.35 -2.22 -3.24
N ARG A 299 -34.24 -2.39 -4.24
CA ARG A 299 -35.65 -2.08 -4.10
C ARG A 299 -36.53 -3.26 -4.50
N PRO A 300 -37.71 -3.44 -3.87
CA PRO A 300 -38.68 -4.43 -4.29
C PRO A 300 -39.07 -4.28 -5.79
N GLY A 301 -39.24 -5.40 -6.47
CA GLY A 301 -39.57 -5.48 -7.90
C GLY A 301 -38.37 -5.44 -8.86
N GLN A 302 -37.20 -5.06 -8.40
CA GLN A 302 -35.98 -5.08 -9.20
C GLN A 302 -35.45 -6.51 -9.35
N THR A 303 -34.70 -6.77 -10.41
CA THR A 303 -33.88 -7.98 -10.54
C THR A 303 -32.86 -8.03 -9.44
N PHE A 304 -32.66 -9.18 -8.80
CA PHE A 304 -31.66 -9.36 -7.78
C PHE A 304 -30.26 -8.99 -8.32
N ASN A 305 -29.50 -8.27 -7.53
CA ASN A 305 -28.15 -7.85 -7.90
C ASN A 305 -27.26 -7.85 -6.64
N ASN A 306 -26.33 -8.78 -6.59
CA ASN A 306 -25.47 -8.97 -5.42
C ASN A 306 -24.53 -7.77 -5.17
N LYS A 307 -24.06 -7.10 -6.22
CA LYS A 307 -23.27 -5.90 -6.10
C LYS A 307 -24.01 -4.78 -5.36
N LEU A 308 -25.30 -4.58 -5.67
CA LEU A 308 -26.11 -3.61 -4.95
C LEU A 308 -26.37 -4.02 -3.49
N VAL A 309 -26.46 -5.33 -3.21
CA VAL A 309 -26.56 -5.85 -1.84
C VAL A 309 -25.29 -5.53 -1.05
N SER A 310 -24.10 -5.85 -1.60
CA SER A 310 -22.81 -5.56 -0.96
C SER A 310 -22.58 -4.06 -0.80
N GLN A 311 -22.90 -3.25 -1.80
CA GLN A 311 -22.80 -1.79 -1.70
C GLN A 311 -23.76 -1.22 -0.64
N THR A 312 -24.95 -1.79 -0.51
CA THR A 312 -25.89 -1.41 0.56
C THR A 312 -25.30 -1.74 1.93
N GLN A 313 -24.73 -2.93 2.09
CA GLN A 313 -24.06 -3.36 3.31
C GLN A 313 -22.93 -2.39 3.70
N GLU A 314 -22.08 -2.02 2.74
CA GLU A 314 -20.99 -1.06 2.94
C GLU A 314 -21.52 0.32 3.37
N LEU A 315 -22.56 0.84 2.69
CA LEU A 315 -23.15 2.12 3.02
C LEU A 315 -23.77 2.15 4.43
N LEU A 316 -24.45 1.06 4.82
CA LEU A 316 -25.02 0.91 6.15
C LEU A 316 -23.93 0.84 7.22
N SER A 317 -22.88 0.03 6.99
CA SER A 317 -21.73 -0.07 7.88
C SER A 317 -20.99 1.25 8.00
N TYR A 318 -20.75 1.94 6.87
CA TYR A 318 -20.14 3.26 6.85
C TYR A 318 -20.94 4.27 7.67
N ARG A 319 -22.29 4.31 7.49
CA ARG A 319 -23.14 5.24 8.24
C ARG A 319 -23.11 4.99 9.75
N LEU A 320 -23.08 3.72 10.17
CA LEU A 320 -22.94 3.37 11.59
C LEU A 320 -21.56 3.75 12.13
N GLY A 321 -20.53 3.57 11.31
CA GLY A 321 -19.15 3.96 11.66
C GLY A 321 -18.98 5.46 11.90
N GLU A 322 -19.78 6.32 11.23
CA GLU A 322 -19.77 7.77 11.49
C GLU A 322 -20.20 8.14 12.92
N ASP A 323 -21.06 7.34 13.54
CA ASP A 323 -21.53 7.53 14.90
C ASP A 323 -20.73 6.71 15.94
N GLY A 324 -19.56 6.17 15.54
CA GLY A 324 -18.63 5.45 16.41
C GLY A 324 -18.82 3.93 16.43
N TYR A 325 -19.73 3.37 15.65
CA TYR A 325 -19.94 1.92 15.55
C TYR A 325 -19.08 1.33 14.41
N ALA A 326 -17.77 1.52 14.50
CA ALA A 326 -16.82 1.19 13.45
C ALA A 326 -16.72 -0.31 13.13
N PHE A 327 -17.07 -1.17 14.08
CA PHE A 327 -17.08 -2.63 13.91
C PHE A 327 -18.49 -3.20 13.74
N ALA A 328 -19.44 -2.35 13.32
CA ALA A 328 -20.79 -2.80 13.04
C ALA A 328 -20.80 -3.88 11.96
N LYS A 329 -21.49 -4.97 12.25
CA LYS A 329 -21.72 -6.05 11.29
C LYS A 329 -23.09 -5.87 10.67
N ILE A 330 -23.13 -5.95 9.37
CA ILE A 330 -24.35 -5.91 8.59
C ILE A 330 -24.39 -7.20 7.77
N ASP A 331 -25.27 -8.11 8.13
CA ASP A 331 -25.37 -9.40 7.45
C ASP A 331 -26.60 -9.41 6.53
N PRO A 332 -26.40 -9.33 5.21
CA PRO A 332 -27.50 -9.48 4.25
C PRO A 332 -27.88 -10.97 4.14
N VAL A 333 -29.08 -11.30 4.55
CA VAL A 333 -29.62 -12.66 4.46
C VAL A 333 -30.66 -12.71 3.33
N PRO A 334 -30.31 -13.29 2.17
CA PRO A 334 -31.25 -13.54 1.10
C PRO A 334 -32.07 -14.81 1.41
N THR A 335 -33.39 -14.72 1.29
CA THR A 335 -34.30 -15.86 1.38
C THR A 335 -34.96 -16.04 0.00
N ALA A 336 -34.47 -17.02 -0.76
CA ALA A 336 -34.98 -17.30 -2.09
C ALA A 336 -36.20 -18.23 -2.03
N ASN A 337 -37.25 -17.88 -2.78
CA ASN A 337 -38.39 -18.74 -3.07
C ASN A 337 -38.28 -19.17 -4.54
N ASN A 338 -37.98 -20.46 -4.75
CA ASN A 338 -37.78 -21.02 -6.08
C ASN A 338 -39.09 -21.10 -6.89
N ASP A 339 -40.25 -21.24 -6.24
CA ASP A 339 -41.53 -21.37 -6.92
C ASP A 339 -41.98 -20.03 -7.53
N THR A 340 -41.80 -18.94 -6.79
CA THR A 340 -42.15 -17.58 -7.25
C THR A 340 -41.00 -16.87 -7.95
N ARG A 341 -39.76 -17.41 -7.90
CA ARG A 341 -38.52 -16.80 -8.38
C ARG A 341 -38.26 -15.42 -7.74
N GLU A 342 -38.49 -15.35 -6.46
CA GLU A 342 -38.35 -14.13 -5.68
C GLU A 342 -37.34 -14.31 -4.54
N VAL A 343 -36.63 -13.22 -4.20
CA VAL A 343 -35.71 -13.16 -3.07
C VAL A 343 -36.16 -12.07 -2.11
N ALA A 344 -36.48 -12.44 -0.88
CA ALA A 344 -36.60 -11.49 0.22
C ALA A 344 -35.25 -11.23 0.83
N LEU A 345 -34.86 -9.96 1.01
CA LEU A 345 -33.58 -9.55 1.59
C LEU A 345 -33.80 -8.97 2.97
N THR A 346 -33.10 -9.50 3.98
CA THR A 346 -33.09 -8.93 5.32
C THR A 346 -31.67 -8.56 5.69
N PHE A 347 -31.43 -7.27 5.94
CA PHE A 347 -30.14 -6.79 6.46
C PHE A 347 -30.20 -6.79 7.99
N PHE A 348 -29.49 -7.70 8.61
CA PHE A 348 -29.36 -7.76 10.06
C PHE A 348 -28.28 -6.80 10.53
N VAL A 349 -28.67 -5.84 11.35
CA VAL A 349 -27.80 -4.79 11.88
C VAL A 349 -27.36 -5.14 13.29
N GLU A 350 -26.08 -5.39 13.48
CA GLU A 350 -25.42 -5.60 14.76
C GLU A 350 -24.36 -4.52 14.96
N PRO A 351 -24.70 -3.39 15.60
CA PRO A 351 -23.76 -2.26 15.71
C PRO A 351 -22.56 -2.57 16.60
N GLY A 352 -22.67 -3.50 17.53
CA GLY A 352 -21.63 -3.73 18.54
C GLY A 352 -21.52 -2.59 19.54
N ASN A 353 -20.34 -2.42 20.14
CA ASN A 353 -20.04 -1.34 21.05
C ASN A 353 -19.64 -0.06 20.28
N ARG A 354 -19.94 1.09 20.86
CA ARG A 354 -19.39 2.36 20.38
C ARG A 354 -17.91 2.42 20.74
N VAL A 355 -17.08 2.76 19.78
CA VAL A 355 -15.63 2.72 19.89
C VAL A 355 -15.07 4.14 19.98
N TYR A 356 -14.14 4.36 20.89
CA TYR A 356 -13.46 5.63 21.11
C TYR A 356 -11.97 5.50 20.76
N VAL A 357 -11.39 6.56 20.24
CA VAL A 357 -9.96 6.63 19.95
C VAL A 357 -9.19 6.96 21.22
N ARG A 358 -8.30 6.08 21.64
CA ARG A 358 -7.40 6.30 22.78
C ARG A 358 -6.22 7.18 22.39
N HIS A 359 -5.47 6.73 21.38
CA HIS A 359 -4.29 7.44 20.85
C HIS A 359 -4.29 7.46 19.33
N VAL A 360 -3.73 8.54 18.79
CA VAL A 360 -3.37 8.67 17.38
C VAL A 360 -1.84 8.68 17.30
N ASN A 361 -1.27 7.66 16.69
CA ASN A 361 0.17 7.49 16.57
C ASN A 361 0.64 7.73 15.14
N PHE A 362 1.83 8.30 14.98
CA PHE A 362 2.48 8.48 13.68
C PHE A 362 3.75 7.65 13.64
N LEU A 363 3.81 6.72 12.68
CA LEU A 363 4.90 5.77 12.51
C LEU A 363 5.64 6.06 11.21
N GLY A 364 6.98 5.90 11.22
CA GLY A 364 7.81 6.07 10.03
C GLY A 364 8.22 7.51 9.75
N THR A 365 7.99 8.44 10.69
CA THR A 365 8.42 9.83 10.61
C THR A 365 9.74 10.03 11.35
N SER A 366 10.65 10.81 10.77
CA SER A 366 11.95 11.14 11.34
C SER A 366 12.35 12.60 11.19
N SER A 367 11.78 13.29 10.19
CA SER A 367 12.11 14.66 9.83
C SER A 367 10.93 15.63 9.95
N ILE A 368 9.80 15.15 10.45
CA ILE A 368 8.56 15.93 10.58
C ILE A 368 8.19 16.00 12.06
N ASP A 369 7.96 17.19 12.57
CA ASP A 369 7.49 17.38 13.95
C ASP A 369 6.07 16.83 14.11
N ASP A 370 5.80 16.17 15.24
CA ASP A 370 4.49 15.57 15.56
C ASP A 370 3.33 16.58 15.45
N GLU A 371 3.55 17.82 15.86
CA GLU A 371 2.57 18.91 15.75
C GLU A 371 2.11 19.15 14.31
N VAL A 372 3.02 19.02 13.33
CA VAL A 372 2.71 19.21 11.90
C VAL A 372 1.68 18.20 11.42
N LEU A 373 1.76 16.96 11.90
CA LEU A 373 0.81 15.91 11.56
C LEU A 373 -0.47 16.04 12.37
N ARG A 374 -0.38 16.37 13.66
CA ARG A 374 -1.55 16.52 14.54
C ARG A 374 -2.50 17.62 14.10
N ARG A 375 -2.00 18.73 13.58
CA ARG A 375 -2.86 19.83 13.06
C ARG A 375 -3.66 19.45 11.82
N GLU A 376 -3.22 18.39 11.10
CA GLU A 376 -3.96 17.85 9.97
C GLU A 376 -5.06 16.85 10.37
N MET A 377 -5.11 16.44 11.64
CA MET A 377 -6.09 15.48 12.12
C MET A 377 -7.52 16.06 12.14
N ARG A 378 -8.45 15.20 11.76
CA ARG A 378 -9.90 15.41 11.91
C ARG A 378 -10.51 14.41 12.90
N GLN A 379 -9.86 13.25 13.05
CA GLN A 379 -10.13 12.32 14.15
C GLN A 379 -9.34 12.77 15.37
N LEU A 380 -10.07 13.04 16.45
CA LEU A 380 -9.48 13.47 17.73
C LEU A 380 -9.36 12.29 18.69
N GLU A 381 -8.34 12.32 19.54
CA GLU A 381 -8.21 11.43 20.69
C GLU A 381 -9.33 11.71 21.71
N GLY A 382 -9.83 10.66 22.36
CA GLY A 382 -10.98 10.75 23.27
C GLY A 382 -12.34 10.87 22.60
N GLY A 383 -12.40 11.13 21.30
CA GLY A 383 -13.63 11.13 20.52
C GLY A 383 -14.02 9.74 20.07
N TRP A 384 -15.28 9.54 19.65
CA TRP A 384 -15.66 8.29 19.00
C TRP A 384 -14.96 8.15 17.65
N LEU A 385 -14.65 6.93 17.27
CA LEU A 385 -14.03 6.65 15.98
C LEU A 385 -15.02 6.95 14.84
N SER A 386 -14.65 7.87 13.95
CA SER A 386 -15.40 8.16 12.72
C SER A 386 -14.58 7.77 11.51
N ASN A 387 -15.10 6.87 10.68
CA ASN A 387 -14.42 6.40 9.49
C ASN A 387 -14.08 7.55 8.53
N SER A 388 -15.01 8.50 8.36
CA SER A 388 -14.76 9.68 7.53
C SER A 388 -13.71 10.62 8.13
N ALA A 389 -13.69 10.79 9.46
CA ALA A 389 -12.69 11.63 10.11
C ALA A 389 -11.28 11.04 9.99
N VAL A 390 -11.13 9.71 10.13
CA VAL A 390 -9.86 9.00 9.95
C VAL A 390 -9.39 9.10 8.51
N GLU A 391 -10.26 8.83 7.53
CA GLU A 391 -9.89 8.92 6.11
C GLU A 391 -9.54 10.35 5.68
N ARG A 392 -10.30 11.35 6.16
CA ARG A 392 -9.96 12.76 5.91
C ARG A 392 -8.62 13.16 6.51
N SER A 393 -8.31 12.67 7.71
CA SER A 393 -7.00 12.89 8.33
C SER A 393 -5.88 12.33 7.44
N LYS A 394 -6.05 11.10 6.93
CA LYS A 394 -5.13 10.49 5.97
C LYS A 394 -4.99 11.34 4.70
N GLU A 395 -6.11 11.76 4.08
CA GLU A 395 -6.10 12.58 2.88
C GLU A 395 -5.37 13.91 3.10
N ARG A 396 -5.53 14.53 4.26
CA ARG A 396 -4.88 15.80 4.60
C ARG A 396 -3.37 15.61 4.75
N ILE A 397 -2.93 14.59 5.48
CA ILE A 397 -1.50 14.27 5.59
C ILE A 397 -0.93 13.94 4.19
N GLN A 398 -1.63 13.16 3.37
CA GLN A 398 -1.19 12.80 2.03
C GLN A 398 -1.04 14.01 1.08
N ARG A 399 -1.72 15.13 1.35
CA ARG A 399 -1.58 16.38 0.57
C ARG A 399 -0.31 17.16 0.88
N LEU A 400 0.36 16.85 1.99
CA LEU A 400 1.63 17.51 2.34
C LEU A 400 2.70 17.14 1.29
N PRO A 401 3.41 18.12 0.71
CA PRO A 401 4.29 17.88 -0.44
C PRO A 401 5.52 17.00 -0.11
N TYR A 402 5.81 16.79 1.16
CA TYR A 402 6.90 15.96 1.66
C TYR A 402 6.42 14.60 2.18
N ILE A 403 5.20 14.19 1.81
CA ILE A 403 4.66 12.87 2.12
C ILE A 403 4.46 12.08 0.83
N GLU A 404 5.08 10.91 0.74
CA GLU A 404 4.95 10.02 -0.41
C GLU A 404 3.70 9.13 -0.30
N LYS A 405 3.48 8.55 0.89
CA LYS A 405 2.37 7.63 1.14
C LYS A 405 1.95 7.65 2.60
N VAL A 406 0.65 7.53 2.82
CA VAL A 406 0.05 7.35 4.16
C VAL A 406 -0.90 6.17 4.12
N ASP A 407 -0.72 5.24 5.04
CA ASP A 407 -1.68 4.18 5.34
C ASP A 407 -2.09 4.32 6.82
N TYR A 408 -3.24 3.78 7.20
CA TYR A 408 -3.64 3.73 8.59
C TYR A 408 -4.20 2.36 8.97
N GLU A 409 -4.07 2.04 10.24
CA GLU A 409 -4.63 0.85 10.84
C GLU A 409 -5.29 1.22 12.18
N THR A 410 -6.41 0.57 12.48
CA THR A 410 -7.10 0.73 13.76
C THR A 410 -6.90 -0.52 14.60
N THR A 411 -6.19 -0.38 15.72
CA THR A 411 -5.81 -1.50 16.57
C THR A 411 -6.64 -1.50 17.84
N PRO A 412 -7.45 -2.55 18.10
CA PRO A 412 -8.18 -2.68 19.37
C PRO A 412 -7.24 -2.74 20.56
N VAL A 413 -7.59 -2.02 21.63
CA VAL A 413 -6.80 -2.00 22.88
C VAL A 413 -7.09 -3.27 23.68
N PRO A 414 -6.09 -4.11 24.00
CA PRO A 414 -6.29 -5.32 24.80
C PRO A 414 -6.95 -5.00 26.15
N GLY A 415 -8.04 -5.73 26.47
CA GLY A 415 -8.79 -5.57 27.71
C GLY A 415 -9.83 -4.44 27.73
N SER A 416 -9.97 -3.68 26.64
CA SER A 416 -10.97 -2.59 26.52
C SER A 416 -11.73 -2.77 25.19
N PRO A 417 -12.96 -3.27 25.21
CA PRO A 417 -13.71 -3.58 23.99
C PRO A 417 -14.23 -2.34 23.25
N ASP A 418 -14.11 -1.17 23.83
CA ASP A 418 -14.62 0.13 23.37
C ASP A 418 -13.49 1.13 23.03
N LEU A 419 -12.21 0.73 23.12
CA LEU A 419 -11.08 1.58 22.81
C LEU A 419 -10.26 1.03 21.64
N VAL A 420 -9.79 1.95 20.79
CA VAL A 420 -8.86 1.67 19.71
C VAL A 420 -7.73 2.69 19.67
N ASP A 421 -6.58 2.28 19.19
CA ASP A 421 -5.53 3.18 18.73
C ASP A 421 -5.61 3.30 17.21
N VAL A 422 -5.30 4.48 16.69
CA VAL A 422 -5.22 4.73 15.25
C VAL A 422 -3.77 5.00 14.89
N ASP A 423 -3.16 4.10 14.17
CA ASP A 423 -1.76 4.15 13.78
C ASP A 423 -1.65 4.59 12.32
N TYR A 424 -1.12 5.79 12.06
CA TYR A 424 -0.81 6.26 10.71
C TYR A 424 0.62 5.90 10.37
N THR A 425 0.81 5.02 9.39
CA THR A 425 2.13 4.69 8.84
C THR A 425 2.44 5.63 7.68
N ILE A 426 3.46 6.45 7.84
CA ILE A 426 3.83 7.51 6.93
C ILE A 426 5.14 7.17 6.24
N LYS A 427 5.18 7.30 4.94
CA LYS A 427 6.40 7.27 4.15
C LYS A 427 6.74 8.69 3.77
N GLU A 428 7.84 9.21 4.34
CA GLU A 428 8.33 10.54 4.03
C GLU A 428 8.93 10.59 2.61
N GLY A 429 8.65 11.67 1.90
CA GLY A 429 9.29 12.06 0.66
C GLY A 429 10.37 13.12 0.88
N LEU A 430 10.99 13.58 -0.18
CA LEU A 430 11.99 14.64 -0.10
C LEU A 430 11.31 16.00 0.13
N PRO A 431 11.56 16.69 1.24
CA PRO A 431 10.94 17.99 1.55
C PRO A 431 11.55 19.12 0.74
N GLY A 432 12.75 18.93 0.20
CA GLY A 432 13.53 19.94 -0.52
C GLY A 432 13.74 19.58 -1.98
N GLN A 433 13.68 20.60 -2.83
CA GLN A 433 14.04 20.53 -4.24
C GLN A 433 15.05 21.62 -4.53
N PHE A 434 16.14 21.25 -5.19
CA PHE A 434 17.11 22.17 -5.75
C PHE A 434 17.14 21.98 -7.25
N GLY A 435 16.90 23.05 -7.99
CA GLY A 435 16.97 23.08 -9.44
C GLY A 435 18.03 24.08 -9.90
N GLY A 436 18.74 23.74 -10.94
CA GLY A 436 19.68 24.65 -11.58
C GLY A 436 19.85 24.32 -13.05
N GLY A 437 19.96 25.34 -13.89
CA GLY A 437 20.13 25.17 -15.31
C GLY A 437 20.90 26.34 -15.95
N ILE A 438 21.69 26.01 -16.95
CA ILE A 438 22.31 27.00 -17.83
C ILE A 438 21.77 26.76 -19.22
N GLY A 439 21.19 27.79 -19.79
CA GLY A 439 20.67 27.79 -21.16
C GLY A 439 21.45 28.79 -22.03
N TYR A 440 21.44 28.57 -23.34
CA TYR A 440 21.91 29.50 -24.32
C TYR A 440 20.92 29.57 -25.48
N SER A 441 20.54 30.75 -25.84
CA SER A 441 19.80 31.00 -27.09
C SER A 441 20.42 32.18 -27.83
N GLU A 442 20.33 32.19 -29.17
CA GLU A 442 20.89 33.26 -29.98
C GLU A 442 20.26 34.61 -29.66
N SER A 443 18.96 34.63 -29.32
CA SER A 443 18.23 35.85 -28.96
C SER A 443 18.46 36.29 -27.51
N GLN A 444 18.57 35.37 -26.56
CA GLN A 444 18.64 35.68 -25.12
C GLN A 444 20.04 35.54 -24.51
N SER A 445 21.04 35.09 -25.32
CA SER A 445 22.39 34.81 -24.82
C SER A 445 22.39 33.71 -23.75
N PHE A 446 23.22 33.81 -22.73
CA PHE A 446 23.26 32.89 -21.62
C PHE A 446 22.14 33.19 -20.61
N ILE A 447 21.46 32.13 -20.12
CA ILE A 447 20.48 32.19 -19.04
C ILE A 447 20.96 31.26 -17.97
N LEU A 448 21.03 31.76 -16.75
CA LEU A 448 21.31 30.99 -15.54
C LEU A 448 20.05 30.94 -14.67
N ASN A 449 19.53 29.77 -14.39
CA ASN A 449 18.41 29.57 -13.47
C ASN A 449 18.84 28.78 -12.26
N GLY A 450 18.39 29.18 -11.09
CA GLY A 450 18.53 28.48 -9.83
C GLY A 450 17.23 28.54 -9.06
N SER A 451 16.80 27.43 -8.49
CA SER A 451 15.63 27.39 -7.62
C SER A 451 15.90 26.50 -6.42
N PHE A 452 15.47 26.95 -5.27
CA PHE A 452 15.49 26.21 -4.03
C PHE A 452 14.10 26.28 -3.41
N VAL A 453 13.53 25.13 -3.08
CA VAL A 453 12.27 25.04 -2.36
C VAL A 453 12.42 23.99 -1.28
N HIS A 454 12.12 24.35 -0.04
CA HIS A 454 12.06 23.41 1.07
C HIS A 454 10.70 23.56 1.77
N SER A 455 9.86 22.52 1.71
CA SER A 455 8.47 22.57 2.15
C SER A 455 8.24 22.12 3.59
N ASN A 456 9.29 21.66 4.26
CA ASN A 456 9.30 21.27 5.68
C ASN A 456 10.57 21.78 6.34
N PHE A 457 10.75 23.12 6.37
CA PHE A 457 11.97 23.72 6.89
C PHE A 457 12.13 23.42 8.38
N MET A 458 13.25 22.80 8.75
CA MET A 458 13.57 22.35 10.12
C MET A 458 12.50 21.43 10.77
N GLY A 459 11.65 20.76 10.00
CA GLY A 459 10.62 19.86 10.54
C GLY A 459 9.27 20.51 10.85
N THR A 460 9.18 21.84 10.81
CA THR A 460 8.04 22.64 11.28
C THR A 460 6.85 22.70 10.30
N GLY A 461 7.03 22.13 9.08
CA GLY A 461 6.06 22.25 7.99
C GLY A 461 6.02 23.63 7.34
N GLU A 462 6.93 24.53 7.70
CA GLU A 462 7.08 25.82 7.03
C GLU A 462 7.79 25.66 5.68
N ARG A 463 7.45 26.52 4.74
CA ARG A 463 8.03 26.51 3.39
C ARG A 463 8.95 27.71 3.18
N VAL A 464 10.18 27.43 2.78
CA VAL A 464 11.14 28.43 2.31
C VAL A 464 11.38 28.19 0.84
N ALA A 465 11.30 29.25 0.03
CA ALA A 465 11.63 29.18 -1.38
C ALA A 465 12.53 30.35 -1.78
N ALA A 466 13.50 30.08 -2.65
CA ALA A 466 14.34 31.09 -3.28
C ALA A 466 14.46 30.78 -4.77
N GLU A 467 14.39 31.81 -5.60
CA GLU A 467 14.52 31.72 -7.05
C GLU A 467 15.53 32.76 -7.54
N LEU A 468 16.36 32.30 -8.46
CA LEU A 468 17.36 33.10 -9.17
C LEU A 468 17.22 32.82 -10.65
N SER A 469 16.99 33.83 -11.45
CA SER A 469 17.07 33.75 -12.91
C SER A 469 17.84 34.94 -13.40
N ILE A 470 18.92 34.70 -14.13
CA ILE A 470 19.78 35.74 -14.70
C ILE A 470 19.86 35.51 -16.20
N GLY A 471 19.51 36.52 -16.98
CA GLY A 471 19.57 36.50 -18.44
C GLY A 471 19.69 37.86 -19.03
N LYS A 472 19.95 37.96 -20.33
CA LYS A 472 20.12 39.24 -21.04
C LYS A 472 18.91 40.17 -20.91
N TYR A 473 17.70 39.61 -20.81
CA TYR A 473 16.44 40.36 -20.84
C TYR A 473 15.54 40.08 -19.63
N SER A 474 16.02 39.30 -18.66
CA SER A 474 15.24 38.98 -17.48
C SER A 474 16.14 38.55 -16.32
N ASP A 475 16.21 39.39 -15.31
CA ASP A 475 16.80 39.06 -14.02
C ASP A 475 15.69 38.99 -12.98
N VAL A 476 15.62 37.86 -12.26
CA VAL A 476 14.64 37.63 -11.20
C VAL A 476 15.35 37.08 -9.98
N TYR A 477 15.14 37.71 -8.85
CA TYR A 477 15.59 37.26 -7.53
C TYR A 477 14.38 37.25 -6.61
N SER A 478 14.04 36.11 -6.05
CA SER A 478 12.90 35.99 -5.15
C SER A 478 13.24 35.14 -3.94
N ILE A 479 12.78 35.56 -2.77
CA ILE A 479 12.79 34.78 -1.56
C ILE A 479 11.43 34.86 -0.89
N SER A 480 10.93 33.72 -0.43
CA SER A 480 9.65 33.66 0.28
C SER A 480 9.69 32.68 1.44
N HIS A 481 8.98 33.02 2.49
CA HIS A 481 8.75 32.19 3.66
C HIS A 481 7.25 32.08 3.89
N THR A 482 6.74 30.85 3.97
CA THR A 482 5.33 30.57 4.21
C THR A 482 5.18 29.69 5.46
N ASP A 483 4.47 30.20 6.45
CA ASP A 483 4.02 29.48 7.63
C ASP A 483 2.53 29.12 7.42
N PRO A 484 2.20 27.85 7.15
CA PRO A 484 0.82 27.44 6.82
C PRO A 484 -0.11 27.44 8.04
N TYR A 485 0.45 27.45 9.27
CA TYR A 485 -0.30 27.41 10.51
C TYR A 485 0.24 28.42 11.53
N ARG A 486 0.23 29.71 11.14
CA ARG A 486 0.61 30.80 12.04
C ARG A 486 -0.26 30.86 13.30
N THR A 487 -1.49 30.40 13.19
CA THR A 487 -2.42 30.22 14.31
C THR A 487 -2.95 28.78 14.33
N VAL A 488 -3.46 28.34 15.45
CA VAL A 488 -4.04 27.01 15.65
C VAL A 488 -5.21 26.74 14.68
N ASP A 489 -5.93 27.81 14.29
CA ASP A 489 -7.06 27.74 13.36
C ASP A 489 -6.62 27.60 11.88
N GLY A 490 -5.32 27.49 11.62
CA GLY A 490 -4.79 27.29 10.28
C GLY A 490 -4.69 28.55 9.43
N VAL A 491 -4.56 29.72 10.06
CA VAL A 491 -4.26 30.98 9.35
C VAL A 491 -2.83 30.90 8.84
N SER A 492 -2.65 30.94 7.52
CA SER A 492 -1.33 30.96 6.91
C SER A 492 -0.77 32.39 6.80
N ARG A 493 0.55 32.51 6.85
CA ARG A 493 1.28 33.75 6.61
C ARG A 493 2.39 33.51 5.61
N THR A 494 2.45 34.35 4.58
CA THR A 494 3.55 34.38 3.61
C THR A 494 4.22 35.74 3.62
N ILE A 495 5.54 35.76 3.69
CA ILE A 495 6.37 36.95 3.50
C ILE A 495 7.21 36.70 2.28
N SER A 496 7.24 37.66 1.33
CA SER A 496 8.05 37.56 0.14
C SER A 496 8.76 38.86 -0.20
N LEU A 497 9.96 38.73 -0.74
CA LEU A 497 10.74 39.81 -1.34
C LEU A 497 11.10 39.37 -2.76
N THR A 498 10.80 40.21 -3.72
CA THR A 498 11.06 39.91 -5.12
C THR A 498 11.69 41.14 -5.80
N TYR A 499 12.80 40.92 -6.48
CA TYR A 499 13.39 41.87 -7.42
C TYR A 499 13.27 41.26 -8.81
N ARG A 500 12.80 42.08 -9.76
CA ARG A 500 12.63 41.67 -11.15
C ARG A 500 13.01 42.81 -12.08
N ASP A 501 13.92 42.53 -12.99
CA ASP A 501 14.26 43.42 -14.12
C ASP A 501 13.96 42.64 -15.40
N ILE A 502 13.01 43.13 -16.17
CA ILE A 502 12.57 42.48 -17.41
C ILE A 502 12.47 43.47 -18.53
N THR A 503 13.17 43.21 -19.64
CA THR A 503 13.01 43.88 -20.91
C THR A 503 12.02 43.07 -21.77
N GLN A 504 10.87 43.65 -22.07
CA GLN A 504 9.82 43.01 -22.88
C GLN A 504 9.81 43.55 -24.30
N PHE A 505 9.74 42.62 -25.26
CA PHE A 505 9.54 42.93 -26.67
C PHE A 505 8.08 42.71 -27.03
N VAL A 506 7.29 43.78 -27.16
CA VAL A 506 5.87 43.67 -27.52
C VAL A 506 5.69 43.44 -29.02
N SER A 507 6.62 43.92 -29.83
CA SER A 507 6.72 43.70 -31.29
C SER A 507 8.15 43.93 -31.75
N ALA A 508 8.47 43.66 -33.00
CA ALA A 508 9.79 43.97 -33.58
C ALA A 508 10.18 45.47 -33.50
N SER A 509 9.21 46.33 -33.19
CA SER A 509 9.37 47.79 -33.11
C SER A 509 8.99 48.35 -31.73
N SER A 510 8.74 47.52 -30.72
CA SER A 510 8.31 48.01 -29.41
C SER A 510 9.07 47.26 -28.29
N GLU A 511 9.89 48.00 -27.59
CA GLU A 511 10.70 47.55 -26.47
C GLU A 511 10.41 48.41 -25.25
N PHE A 512 10.25 47.80 -24.09
CA PHE A 512 10.25 48.51 -22.81
C PHE A 512 10.92 47.65 -21.74
N SER A 513 11.50 48.27 -20.73
CA SER A 513 12.10 47.61 -19.58
C SER A 513 11.31 47.96 -18.33
N THR A 514 11.11 46.95 -17.49
CA THR A 514 10.46 47.12 -16.20
C THR A 514 11.37 46.56 -15.10
N GLU A 515 11.79 47.43 -14.20
CA GLU A 515 12.47 47.03 -12.98
C GLU A 515 11.48 47.15 -11.82
N THR A 516 11.35 46.09 -11.00
CA THR A 516 10.41 46.08 -9.86
C THR A 516 11.06 45.47 -8.65
N MET A 517 10.87 46.12 -7.50
CA MET A 517 11.20 45.58 -6.18
C MET A 517 9.92 45.54 -5.35
N THR A 518 9.52 44.31 -4.95
CA THR A 518 8.26 44.07 -4.24
C THR A 518 8.52 43.41 -2.88
N ALA A 519 7.95 43.97 -1.82
CA ALA A 519 7.83 43.33 -0.52
C ALA A 519 6.35 43.05 -0.25
N ALA A 520 6.00 41.81 0.04
CA ALA A 520 4.60 41.43 0.30
C ALA A 520 4.44 40.61 1.55
N LEU A 521 3.29 40.82 2.20
CA LEU A 521 2.83 40.10 3.39
C LEU A 521 1.39 39.62 3.16
N ASP A 522 1.20 38.31 3.09
CA ASP A 522 -0.09 37.68 2.83
C ASP A 522 -0.55 36.86 4.02
N TYR A 523 -1.83 36.95 4.34
CA TYR A 523 -2.52 36.09 5.30
C TYR A 523 -3.64 35.34 4.61
N GLY A 524 -3.68 34.01 4.76
CA GLY A 524 -4.75 33.14 4.26
C GLY A 524 -5.58 32.61 5.43
N TYR A 525 -6.87 32.86 5.42
CA TYR A 525 -7.82 32.39 6.43
C TYR A 525 -8.70 31.28 5.84
N PRO A 526 -8.63 30.02 6.34
CA PRO A 526 -9.50 28.94 5.89
C PRO A 526 -10.92 29.15 6.46
N LEU A 527 -11.92 29.32 5.59
CA LEU A 527 -13.32 29.40 5.96
C LEU A 527 -13.93 28.00 6.15
N THR A 528 -13.57 27.10 5.26
CA THR A 528 -13.99 25.68 5.27
C THR A 528 -12.86 24.82 4.73
N GLU A 529 -13.07 23.50 4.68
CA GLU A 529 -12.12 22.56 4.06
C GLU A 529 -11.78 22.87 2.59
N TYR A 530 -12.68 23.60 1.91
CA TYR A 530 -12.57 23.89 0.46
C TYR A 530 -12.48 25.38 0.16
N GLN A 531 -12.68 26.27 1.14
CA GLN A 531 -12.73 27.71 0.93
C GLN A 531 -11.71 28.43 1.80
N ALA A 532 -11.04 29.38 1.21
CA ALA A 532 -10.13 30.28 1.92
C ALA A 532 -10.29 31.73 1.43
N VAL A 533 -10.10 32.66 2.33
CA VAL A 533 -9.97 34.10 2.02
C VAL A 533 -8.52 34.51 2.26
N ARG A 534 -7.99 35.37 1.41
CA ARG A 534 -6.65 35.96 1.54
C ARG A 534 -6.73 37.45 1.69
N PHE A 535 -5.84 37.99 2.50
CA PHE A 535 -5.58 39.41 2.66
C PHE A 535 -4.08 39.63 2.48
N GLY A 536 -3.71 40.42 1.50
CA GLY A 536 -2.33 40.75 1.17
C GLY A 536 -2.08 42.25 1.26
N LEU A 537 -0.92 42.60 1.75
CA LEU A 537 -0.38 43.95 1.70
C LEU A 537 0.94 43.88 0.96
N SER A 538 1.12 44.68 -0.05
CA SER A 538 2.40 44.81 -0.75
C SER A 538 2.83 46.26 -0.94
N ALA A 539 4.15 46.44 -0.94
CA ALA A 539 4.80 47.65 -1.32
C ALA A 539 5.70 47.34 -2.50
N GLN A 540 5.49 48.03 -3.59
CA GLN A 540 6.24 47.86 -4.82
C GLN A 540 6.85 49.21 -5.24
N LYS A 541 8.16 49.18 -5.49
CA LYS A 541 8.86 50.21 -6.22
C LYS A 541 9.12 49.72 -7.63
N ALA A 542 8.70 50.48 -8.61
CA ALA A 542 8.83 50.09 -10.02
C ALA A 542 9.42 51.22 -10.85
N GLU A 543 10.24 50.84 -11.83
CA GLU A 543 10.75 51.68 -12.87
C GLU A 543 10.29 51.14 -14.23
N LEU A 544 9.71 51.97 -15.04
CA LEU A 544 9.34 51.64 -16.40
C LEU A 544 10.11 52.55 -17.36
N LEU A 545 10.91 51.96 -18.25
CA LEU A 545 11.72 52.65 -19.22
C LEU A 545 11.20 52.35 -20.63
N THR A 546 10.99 53.41 -21.42
CA THR A 546 10.49 53.33 -22.79
C THR A 546 11.38 54.09 -23.76
N GLN A 547 11.37 53.69 -25.05
CA GLN A 547 12.10 54.35 -26.13
C GLN A 547 11.11 54.99 -27.13
N PRO A 548 11.19 56.30 -27.39
CA PRO A 548 10.38 56.92 -28.43
C PRO A 548 10.68 56.30 -29.80
N GLY A 549 9.64 55.88 -30.51
CA GLY A 549 9.74 55.20 -31.79
C GLY A 549 10.07 53.72 -31.75
N GLY A 550 10.48 53.20 -30.58
CA GLY A 550 10.67 51.76 -30.30
C GLY A 550 9.56 51.18 -29.44
N SER A 551 9.07 51.94 -28.47
CA SER A 551 7.98 51.50 -27.58
C SER A 551 6.61 51.91 -28.11
N ALA A 552 5.55 51.23 -27.68
CA ALA A 552 4.17 51.59 -28.00
C ALA A 552 3.86 53.00 -27.49
N ARG A 553 3.14 53.77 -28.30
CA ARG A 553 2.79 55.18 -27.97
C ARG A 553 2.10 55.29 -26.59
N GLN A 554 1.22 54.37 -26.28
CA GLN A 554 0.52 54.34 -24.99
C GLN A 554 1.48 54.18 -23.80
N ALA A 555 2.52 53.37 -23.92
CA ALA A 555 3.53 53.21 -22.88
C ALA A 555 4.36 54.49 -22.69
N VAL A 556 4.75 55.16 -23.78
CA VAL A 556 5.49 56.42 -23.73
C VAL A 556 4.64 57.53 -23.11
N GLU A 557 3.37 57.67 -23.53
CA GLU A 557 2.42 58.64 -22.95
C GLU A 557 2.18 58.37 -21.47
N TRP A 558 2.08 57.08 -21.08
CA TRP A 558 1.88 56.69 -19.70
C TRP A 558 3.08 57.09 -18.82
N VAL A 559 4.29 56.77 -19.24
CA VAL A 559 5.55 57.10 -18.55
C VAL A 559 5.71 58.61 -18.33
N GLN A 560 5.27 59.43 -19.30
CA GLN A 560 5.36 60.91 -19.20
C GLN A 560 4.34 61.53 -18.26
N ASN A 561 3.25 60.82 -17.97
CA ASN A 561 2.12 61.35 -17.20
C ASN A 561 1.96 60.74 -15.81
N ASN A 562 2.72 59.71 -15.46
CA ASN A 562 2.57 58.99 -14.21
C ASN A 562 3.91 58.81 -13.46
N GLY A 563 3.89 58.82 -12.14
CA GLY A 563 5.07 58.66 -11.28
C GLY A 563 6.04 59.84 -11.33
N GLU A 564 7.33 59.57 -11.15
CA GLU A 564 8.42 60.56 -11.26
C GLU A 564 9.14 60.39 -12.61
N PRO A 565 8.78 61.15 -13.67
CA PRO A 565 9.39 61.02 -14.99
C PRO A 565 10.86 61.45 -15.01
N PHE A 566 11.68 60.70 -15.72
CA PHE A 566 13.08 61.00 -15.97
C PHE A 566 13.51 60.66 -17.41
N GLU A 567 14.66 61.19 -17.83
CA GLU A 567 15.22 60.91 -19.14
C GLU A 567 16.63 60.29 -19.00
N VAL A 568 16.89 59.24 -19.78
CA VAL A 568 18.21 58.62 -19.88
C VAL A 568 18.70 58.70 -21.32
N VAL A 569 19.87 59.30 -21.53
CA VAL A 569 20.49 59.40 -22.85
C VAL A 569 21.60 58.35 -22.94
N GLN A 570 21.44 57.39 -23.84
CA GLN A 570 22.44 56.36 -24.11
C GLN A 570 23.08 56.52 -25.50
N PRO A 571 24.38 56.20 -25.67
CA PRO A 571 25.02 56.19 -26.97
C PRO A 571 24.44 55.06 -27.83
N GLY A 572 23.81 55.38 -28.94
CA GLY A 572 23.30 54.44 -29.94
C GLY A 572 24.20 54.36 -31.17
N ALA A 573 24.00 53.39 -32.05
CA ALA A 573 24.80 53.12 -33.24
C ALA A 573 24.72 54.31 -34.30
N PHE A 574 23.66 55.14 -34.22
CA PHE A 574 23.43 56.24 -35.13
C PHE A 574 23.34 57.59 -34.43
N GLY A 575 23.76 57.70 -33.19
CA GLY A 575 23.69 58.86 -32.33
C GLY A 575 23.10 58.60 -30.97
N PRO A 576 23.04 59.62 -30.08
CA PRO A 576 22.44 59.41 -28.75
C PRO A 576 20.94 59.08 -28.88
N VAL A 577 20.51 58.06 -28.12
CA VAL A 577 19.10 57.66 -28.01
C VAL A 577 18.60 58.08 -26.65
N THR A 578 17.49 58.81 -26.62
CA THR A 578 16.84 59.24 -25.39
C THR A 578 15.75 58.23 -25.03
N PHE A 579 15.83 57.71 -23.83
CA PHE A 579 14.81 56.87 -23.22
C PHE A 579 14.00 57.69 -22.22
N PHE A 580 12.70 57.50 -22.18
CA PHE A 580 11.80 58.10 -21.19
C PHE A 580 11.44 57.07 -20.15
N GLY A 581 11.76 57.36 -18.93
CA GLY A 581 11.47 56.51 -17.77
C GLY A 581 10.54 57.17 -16.77
N THR A 582 9.90 56.39 -15.94
CA THR A 582 9.22 56.83 -14.74
C THR A 582 9.48 55.86 -13.61
N GLU A 583 9.74 56.41 -12.44
CA GLU A 583 9.80 55.67 -11.19
C GLU A 583 8.50 55.90 -10.42
N TYR A 584 7.92 54.86 -9.84
CA TYR A 584 6.70 54.99 -9.05
C TYR A 584 6.67 53.93 -7.92
N THR A 585 6.05 54.31 -6.80
CA THR A 585 5.83 53.46 -5.66
C THR A 585 4.34 53.16 -5.52
N THR A 586 3.99 51.90 -5.36
CA THR A 586 2.61 51.46 -5.20
C THR A 586 2.46 50.70 -3.90
N PHE A 587 1.45 51.05 -3.14
CA PHE A 587 0.99 50.28 -1.98
C PHE A 587 -0.33 49.60 -2.35
N GLU A 588 -0.37 48.28 -2.32
CA GLU A 588 -1.53 47.50 -2.75
C GLU A 588 -2.13 46.70 -1.61
N LEU A 589 -3.45 46.69 -1.53
CA LEU A 589 -4.26 45.79 -0.74
C LEU A 589 -4.84 44.72 -1.66
N GLY A 590 -4.47 43.49 -1.43
CA GLY A 590 -5.03 42.33 -2.10
C GLY A 590 -6.10 41.64 -1.22
N VAL A 591 -7.26 41.35 -1.83
CA VAL A 591 -8.29 40.52 -1.22
C VAL A 591 -8.64 39.40 -2.17
N GLY A 592 -8.49 38.18 -1.72
CA GLY A 592 -8.74 36.98 -2.53
C GLY A 592 -9.73 36.05 -1.87
N TRP A 593 -10.55 35.37 -2.67
CA TRP A 593 -11.36 34.24 -2.25
C TRP A 593 -11.07 33.07 -3.18
N SER A 594 -10.93 31.87 -2.59
CA SER A 594 -10.72 30.64 -3.34
C SER A 594 -11.63 29.54 -2.86
N TYR A 595 -12.14 28.73 -3.80
CA TYR A 595 -12.88 27.51 -3.58
C TYR A 595 -12.22 26.40 -4.39
N ASP A 596 -11.71 25.34 -3.75
CA ASP A 596 -10.93 24.28 -4.38
C ASP A 596 -11.43 22.90 -3.91
N THR A 597 -12.06 22.16 -4.82
CA THR A 597 -12.56 20.78 -4.59
C THR A 597 -11.78 19.72 -5.35
N ARG A 598 -10.62 20.09 -5.93
CA ARG A 598 -9.80 19.13 -6.65
C ARG A 598 -9.34 18.00 -5.75
N ASN A 599 -9.37 16.77 -6.25
CA ASN A 599 -8.94 15.60 -5.50
C ASN A 599 -7.42 15.52 -5.29
N ARG A 600 -6.62 16.23 -6.10
CA ARG A 600 -5.15 16.31 -5.98
C ARG A 600 -4.67 17.71 -6.36
N ALA A 601 -3.56 18.13 -5.76
CA ALA A 601 -2.92 19.41 -6.10
C ALA A 601 -2.25 19.35 -7.49
N LEU A 602 -1.57 18.23 -7.78
CA LEU A 602 -0.94 17.92 -9.07
C LEU A 602 -1.69 16.77 -9.75
N PHE A 603 -1.87 16.88 -11.07
CA PHE A 603 -2.55 15.87 -11.88
C PHE A 603 -3.94 15.50 -11.35
N ALA A 604 -4.74 16.51 -11.01
CA ALA A 604 -6.13 16.29 -10.62
C ALA A 604 -6.91 15.64 -11.78
N ASP A 605 -7.78 14.69 -11.45
CA ASP A 605 -8.65 14.04 -12.41
C ASP A 605 -10.12 14.46 -12.29
N ARG A 606 -10.49 15.11 -11.17
CA ARG A 606 -11.84 15.61 -10.90
C ARG A 606 -11.82 16.79 -9.92
N GLY A 607 -12.90 17.56 -9.97
CA GLY A 607 -13.12 18.71 -9.08
C GLY A 607 -12.96 20.04 -9.78
N THR A 608 -13.21 21.12 -9.07
CA THR A 608 -13.19 22.51 -9.56
C THR A 608 -12.36 23.39 -8.66
N ARG A 609 -11.78 24.43 -9.26
CA ARG A 609 -11.16 25.54 -8.53
C ARG A 609 -11.72 26.86 -9.07
N HIS A 610 -12.21 27.69 -8.17
CA HIS A 610 -12.60 29.07 -8.41
C HIS A 610 -11.66 29.98 -7.61
N GLN A 611 -11.19 31.04 -8.20
CA GLN A 611 -10.36 32.02 -7.51
C GLN A 611 -10.74 33.41 -8.00
N VAL A 612 -11.14 34.27 -7.06
CA VAL A 612 -11.41 35.70 -7.27
C VAL A 612 -10.36 36.46 -6.50
N ASN A 613 -9.69 37.42 -7.12
CA ASN A 613 -8.78 38.33 -6.46
C ASN A 613 -9.12 39.79 -6.87
N LEU A 614 -9.11 40.64 -5.87
CA LEU A 614 -9.18 42.08 -6.03
C LEU A 614 -7.85 42.65 -5.54
N ALA A 615 -7.15 43.36 -6.40
CA ALA A 615 -6.01 44.19 -6.08
C ALA A 615 -6.44 45.63 -6.13
N TRP A 616 -6.09 46.44 -5.13
CA TRP A 616 -6.42 47.82 -5.04
C TRP A 616 -5.24 48.62 -4.48
N SER A 617 -4.75 49.57 -5.26
CA SER A 617 -3.75 50.53 -4.78
C SER A 617 -4.43 51.56 -3.89
N PHE A 618 -3.91 51.79 -2.69
CA PHE A 618 -4.52 52.75 -1.79
C PHE A 618 -3.80 54.09 -1.75
N PRO A 619 -4.44 55.14 -1.17
CA PRO A 619 -3.91 56.51 -1.18
C PRO A 619 -2.49 56.57 -0.62
N GLY A 620 -1.62 57.33 -1.33
CA GLY A 620 -0.19 57.39 -1.09
C GLY A 620 0.65 56.61 -2.07
N SER A 621 -0.01 55.90 -3.01
CA SER A 621 0.61 55.32 -4.19
C SER A 621 0.76 56.40 -5.30
N ASP A 622 1.85 56.36 -6.06
CA ASP A 622 2.06 57.24 -7.22
C ASP A 622 1.14 56.87 -8.39
N VAL A 623 0.64 55.63 -8.39
CA VAL A 623 -0.31 55.12 -9.38
C VAL A 623 -1.51 54.51 -8.65
N GLU A 624 -2.70 55.01 -9.01
CA GLU A 624 -3.96 54.50 -8.48
C GLU A 624 -4.61 53.59 -9.49
N TYR A 625 -4.94 52.34 -9.03
CA TYR A 625 -5.63 51.36 -9.86
C TYR A 625 -6.40 50.35 -8.99
N TRP A 626 -7.30 49.66 -9.62
CA TRP A 626 -7.89 48.44 -9.08
C TRP A 626 -7.99 47.38 -10.19
N LEU A 627 -7.81 46.13 -9.79
CA LEU A 627 -7.85 44.99 -10.70
C LEU A 627 -8.62 43.83 -10.05
N LEU A 628 -9.70 43.42 -10.71
CA LEU A 628 -10.46 42.24 -10.36
C LEU A 628 -10.13 41.09 -11.32
N THR A 629 -9.69 39.98 -10.78
CA THR A 629 -9.41 38.76 -11.57
C THR A 629 -10.27 37.61 -11.10
N TYR A 630 -10.75 36.81 -12.06
CA TYR A 630 -11.45 35.55 -11.81
C TYR A 630 -10.82 34.43 -12.62
N ASN A 631 -10.38 33.38 -11.94
CA ASN A 631 -9.81 32.19 -12.53
C ASN A 631 -10.70 30.98 -12.22
N TYR A 632 -11.05 30.24 -13.26
CA TYR A 632 -11.83 29.00 -13.19
C TYR A 632 -11.03 27.84 -13.79
N LEU A 633 -11.02 26.72 -13.07
CA LEU A 633 -10.40 25.48 -13.51
C LEU A 633 -11.29 24.31 -13.12
N GLN A 634 -11.64 23.45 -14.09
CA GLN A 634 -12.46 22.26 -13.85
C GLN A 634 -11.80 21.03 -14.48
N PHE A 635 -11.78 19.95 -13.73
CA PHE A 635 -11.35 18.63 -14.19
C PHE A 635 -12.56 17.70 -14.27
N VAL A 636 -12.74 17.07 -15.44
CA VAL A 636 -13.83 16.13 -15.71
C VAL A 636 -13.23 14.84 -16.26
N PRO A 637 -13.35 13.70 -15.58
CA PRO A 637 -12.93 12.41 -16.12
C PRO A 637 -13.83 12.05 -17.29
N ILE A 638 -13.24 11.66 -18.45
CA ILE A 638 -14.00 11.28 -19.64
C ILE A 638 -14.05 9.77 -19.76
N TYR A 639 -12.91 9.12 -19.92
CA TYR A 639 -12.82 7.68 -20.11
C TYR A 639 -11.44 7.15 -19.71
N GLY A 640 -11.39 6.12 -18.86
CA GLY A 640 -10.15 5.54 -18.39
C GLY A 640 -9.20 6.58 -17.76
N PRO A 641 -7.94 6.70 -18.20
CA PRO A 641 -6.98 7.65 -17.65
C PRO A 641 -7.12 9.08 -18.20
N PHE A 642 -8.07 9.35 -19.12
CA PHE A 642 -8.21 10.64 -19.78
C PHE A 642 -9.11 11.58 -18.98
N THR A 643 -8.57 12.78 -18.70
CA THR A 643 -9.27 13.86 -18.00
C THR A 643 -9.29 15.11 -18.86
N LEU A 644 -10.47 15.74 -18.98
CA LEU A 644 -10.61 17.05 -19.61
C LEU A 644 -10.37 18.14 -18.57
N ALA A 645 -9.49 19.09 -18.88
CA ALA A 645 -9.28 20.29 -18.10
C ALA A 645 -9.88 21.50 -18.85
N LEU A 646 -10.80 22.22 -18.18
CA LEU A 646 -11.38 23.47 -18.67
C LEU A 646 -10.80 24.62 -17.87
N LEU A 647 -10.21 25.59 -18.55
CA LEU A 647 -9.63 26.79 -17.98
C LEU A 647 -10.40 28.02 -18.47
N GLY A 648 -10.72 28.93 -17.57
CA GLY A 648 -11.30 30.25 -17.90
C GLY A 648 -10.66 31.34 -17.05
N GLU A 649 -10.26 32.44 -17.69
CA GLU A 649 -9.68 33.60 -17.01
C GLU A 649 -10.41 34.86 -17.45
N LEU A 650 -10.78 35.71 -16.49
CA LEU A 650 -11.37 37.03 -16.71
C LEU A 650 -10.62 38.03 -15.84
N ALA A 651 -10.29 39.15 -16.41
CA ALA A 651 -9.68 40.28 -15.71
C ALA A 651 -10.36 41.59 -16.13
N TYR A 652 -10.63 42.41 -15.13
CA TYR A 652 -11.17 43.76 -15.36
C TYR A 652 -10.57 44.73 -14.34
N GLY A 653 -10.15 45.89 -14.79
CA GLY A 653 -9.52 46.89 -13.95
C GLY A 653 -9.47 48.27 -14.60
N GLU A 654 -9.15 49.25 -13.78
CA GLU A 654 -8.98 50.68 -14.19
C GLU A 654 -7.82 51.28 -13.42
#